data_235eb6ef92e105a9afecc110d48c378d
#
_entry.id   235eb6ef92e105a9afecc110d48c378d
#
_cell.length_a   1.000
_cell.length_b   1.000
_cell.length_c   1.000
_cell.angle_alpha   90.00
_cell.angle_beta   90.00
_cell.angle_gamma   90.00
#
_symmetry.space_group_name_H-M   'P 1'
#
loop_
_entity.id
_entity.type
_entity.pdbx_description
1 polymer ?
#
loop_
_entity_poly.entity_id
_entity_poly.type
_entity_poly.pdbx_seq_one_letter_code
_entity_poly.pdbx_strand_id
1 'polypeptide(L)'
;MLLEGHMFATPENRRAGLVVSLLVAALAMPGAAQANPEMADSISPYLRLHTDDPVQWRAWDPALLEQAREERRPLLISSGYYSCFYCHVMQEESFQDEGIAERLNENFIPVKVDREVDGALDSYLLEFQRATAGSAGWPLNVVVTPQGHALTGVVYAPRDQFAEFLDGITERLEADYDRLIDLARRGSDELTQQLRAGEEPLSESRAGRLPQVLWSRLERESDDLQGGFGSSTKFPHSPYLHAMLEAEQAGTAPGWVGEFLEITLDEMAHSGLRDVLGGGFFRYSESPDWNEPHFEVMLEDQAQLALLYLRAGEHFGREDWIELGLENLDFVKRDMALREDETGEQADTAEGGFRGFASSLSAVDEEGREGGAYLWPEADLESALADHDYPDLVRAWFGMEGSSVFDLGYLPRRGAGVEALAERFDLDEAEVREQVNAGREMLIRAREARGLPRDEKVLTGAHGLLLSALAEGAQHDERFREAGAAVHGWLLEVASDPDQLPTLMGLPADQAGTATLNDYAFVARGLRDWKAATGEGEQGPALALLEAAWERFRDDDGFRSEPEPPLPGMISQRFHPAVHRPSPTTLIFRLSAEWRDASEAVDAAFAEYDLRPGRAIESDPHHHARLILWLQQRDR
;
A
#
# COMPACT_ATOMS: atom_id res chain seq x y z
N MET A 1 -15.52 10.97 76.86
CA MET A 1 -15.13 10.62 78.24
C MET A 1 -13.92 9.73 78.04
N LEU A 2 -12.72 10.28 78.10
CA LEU A 2 -11.83 10.37 79.26
C LEU A 2 -11.30 8.96 79.62
N LEU A 3 -10.07 8.62 79.70
CA LEU A 3 -8.75 9.26 79.95
C LEU A 3 -7.71 8.11 79.84
N GLU A 4 -6.55 8.28 79.29
CA GLU A 4 -5.26 8.44 79.96
C GLU A 4 -4.84 7.23 80.85
N GLY A 5 -3.66 6.72 80.86
CA GLY A 5 -2.35 7.25 80.56
C GLY A 5 -1.25 6.35 81.13
N HIS A 6 -0.04 6.56 80.68
CA HIS A 6 1.25 6.44 81.32
C HIS A 6 1.68 5.14 82.08
N MET A 7 2.91 4.63 82.09
CA MET A 7 4.24 5.07 81.73
C MET A 7 5.27 4.10 82.36
N PHE A 8 6.42 3.85 81.72
CA PHE A 8 7.73 3.40 82.29
C PHE A 8 7.89 1.95 82.80
N ALA A 9 8.86 1.18 82.46
CA ALA A 9 10.31 1.29 82.51
C ALA A 9 10.97 -0.02 82.01
N THR A 10 12.11 0.07 81.43
CA THR A 10 13.16 -0.95 81.18
C THR A 10 13.81 -1.42 82.45
N PRO A 11 14.82 -2.36 82.52
CA PRO A 11 15.58 -3.03 81.43
C PRO A 11 15.99 -4.52 81.70
N GLU A 12 16.73 -5.06 80.73
CA GLU A 12 17.87 -6.00 80.80
C GLU A 12 17.71 -7.51 80.77
N ASN A 13 18.26 -8.04 79.69
CA ASN A 13 19.20 -9.16 79.55
C ASN A 13 18.72 -10.64 79.57
N ARG A 14 18.82 -11.29 78.45
CA ARG A 14 19.84 -12.31 78.07
C ARG A 14 19.37 -13.21 76.96
N ARG A 15 20.11 -13.16 75.88
CA ARG A 15 20.50 -14.20 74.92
C ARG A 15 19.78 -15.56 74.99
N ALA A 16 19.05 -15.92 73.97
CA ALA A 16 19.12 -17.24 73.33
C ALA A 16 18.68 -17.07 71.84
N GLY A 17 19.58 -17.39 70.93
CA GLY A 17 19.32 -17.28 69.49
C GLY A 17 18.36 -18.32 69.00
N LEU A 18 17.40 -17.86 68.22
CA LEU A 18 16.63 -18.72 67.29
C LEU A 18 16.76 -18.06 65.94
N VAL A 19 17.64 -18.61 65.08
CA VAL A 19 17.70 -18.27 63.66
C VAL A 19 16.47 -18.82 62.99
N VAL A 20 15.43 -18.01 62.82
CA VAL A 20 14.34 -18.29 61.91
C VAL A 20 14.79 -17.85 60.51
N SER A 21 15.25 -18.81 59.71
CA SER A 21 15.46 -18.60 58.28
C SER A 21 14.06 -18.39 57.64
N LEU A 22 13.73 -17.12 57.39
CA LEU A 22 12.68 -16.76 56.47
C LEU A 22 13.19 -17.10 55.04
N LEU A 23 12.80 -18.26 54.55
CA LEU A 23 12.77 -18.53 53.12
C LEU A 23 11.71 -17.58 52.53
N VAL A 24 12.17 -16.43 51.99
CA VAL A 24 11.41 -15.68 51.02
C VAL A 24 11.43 -16.52 49.74
N ALA A 25 10.39 -17.34 49.56
CA ALA A 25 10.09 -17.83 48.22
C ALA A 25 9.75 -16.60 47.36
N ALA A 26 10.73 -16.14 46.61
CA ALA A 26 10.47 -15.29 45.46
C ALA A 26 9.60 -16.14 44.52
N LEU A 27 8.28 -15.91 44.58
CA LEU A 27 7.41 -16.22 43.47
C LEU A 27 7.97 -15.40 42.30
N ALA A 28 8.82 -16.02 41.48
CA ALA A 28 9.04 -15.57 40.13
C ALA A 28 7.64 -15.59 39.49
N MET A 29 7.02 -14.43 39.36
CA MET A 29 5.98 -14.26 38.38
C MET A 29 6.63 -14.73 37.06
N PRO A 30 6.03 -15.68 36.35
CA PRO A 30 6.45 -15.90 34.99
C PRO A 30 6.33 -14.54 34.31
N GLY A 31 7.44 -13.97 33.80
CA GLY A 31 7.37 -12.86 32.88
C GLY A 31 6.33 -13.26 31.87
N ALA A 32 5.40 -12.36 31.56
CA ALA A 32 4.46 -12.59 30.48
C ALA A 32 5.31 -12.98 29.27
N ALA A 33 5.27 -14.26 28.88
CA ALA A 33 5.87 -14.70 27.65
C ALA A 33 5.16 -13.89 26.56
N GLN A 34 5.89 -13.21 25.70
CA GLN A 34 5.29 -12.58 24.52
C GLN A 34 4.41 -13.61 23.84
N ALA A 35 3.14 -13.26 23.60
CA ALA A 35 2.17 -14.21 23.06
C ALA A 35 2.63 -14.75 21.68
N ASN A 36 3.27 -13.87 20.85
CA ASN A 36 3.72 -14.18 19.50
C ASN A 36 5.18 -13.74 19.26
N PRO A 37 6.19 -14.54 19.63
CA PRO A 37 7.59 -14.17 19.41
C PRO A 37 7.94 -14.01 17.92
N GLU A 38 7.36 -14.81 17.00
CA GLU A 38 7.58 -14.64 15.56
C GLU A 38 7.07 -13.28 15.05
N MET A 39 5.97 -12.77 15.61
CA MET A 39 5.46 -11.44 15.27
C MET A 39 6.37 -10.35 15.84
N ALA A 40 6.83 -10.50 17.08
CA ALA A 40 7.70 -9.54 17.74
C ALA A 40 9.04 -9.36 17.00
N ASP A 41 9.61 -10.46 16.51
CA ASP A 41 10.88 -10.48 15.80
C ASP A 41 10.74 -10.18 14.29
N SER A 42 9.52 -9.94 13.80
CA SER A 42 9.26 -9.70 12.38
C SER A 42 9.84 -8.36 11.92
N ILE A 43 10.39 -8.36 10.72
CA ILE A 43 10.79 -7.14 9.99
C ILE A 43 9.61 -6.28 9.58
N SER A 44 8.41 -6.88 9.43
CA SER A 44 7.19 -6.17 9.06
C SER A 44 6.60 -5.43 10.26
N PRO A 45 6.48 -4.09 10.23
CA PRO A 45 5.74 -3.34 11.24
C PRO A 45 4.31 -3.82 11.41
N TYR A 46 3.66 -4.24 10.31
CA TYR A 46 2.31 -4.80 10.35
C TYR A 46 2.23 -6.07 11.17
N LEU A 47 3.16 -7.01 10.97
CA LEU A 47 3.17 -8.25 11.77
C LEU A 47 3.48 -7.96 13.24
N ARG A 48 4.35 -6.99 13.53
CA ARG A 48 4.67 -6.59 14.92
C ARG A 48 3.46 -6.05 15.69
N LEU A 49 2.47 -5.44 15.03
CA LEU A 49 1.22 -5.03 15.69
C LEU A 49 0.51 -6.21 16.39
N HIS A 50 0.71 -7.43 15.89
CA HIS A 50 0.07 -8.65 16.39
C HIS A 50 0.88 -9.40 17.46
N THR A 51 1.92 -8.77 18.02
CA THR A 51 2.80 -9.37 19.05
C THR A 51 2.02 -9.78 20.31
N ASP A 52 1.10 -8.94 20.76
CA ASP A 52 0.36 -9.12 22.01
C ASP A 52 -1.03 -9.74 21.82
N ASP A 53 -1.40 -10.11 20.60
CA ASP A 53 -2.66 -10.82 20.36
C ASP A 53 -2.66 -12.18 21.08
N PRO A 54 -3.78 -12.63 21.69
CA PRO A 54 -3.90 -13.96 22.25
C PRO A 54 -3.94 -15.08 21.18
N VAL A 55 -4.18 -14.73 19.92
CA VAL A 55 -4.05 -15.64 18.77
C VAL A 55 -2.57 -15.99 18.55
N GLN A 56 -2.25 -17.28 18.44
CA GLN A 56 -0.88 -17.78 18.25
C GLN A 56 -0.46 -17.67 16.77
N TRP A 57 -0.25 -16.45 16.30
CA TRP A 57 0.11 -16.15 14.93
C TRP A 57 1.47 -16.74 14.53
N ARG A 58 1.52 -17.24 13.30
CA ARG A 58 2.74 -17.65 12.60
C ARG A 58 2.95 -16.74 11.38
N ALA A 59 4.19 -16.40 11.08
CA ALA A 59 4.52 -15.82 9.78
C ALA A 59 4.33 -16.87 8.68
N TRP A 60 4.04 -16.45 7.45
CA TRP A 60 3.92 -17.37 6.33
C TRP A 60 5.26 -18.08 6.06
N ASP A 61 5.19 -19.40 5.99
CA ASP A 61 6.26 -20.29 5.54
C ASP A 61 5.62 -21.51 4.86
N PRO A 62 6.03 -21.91 3.65
CA PRO A 62 5.53 -23.12 3.00
C PRO A 62 5.61 -24.38 3.85
N ALA A 63 6.55 -24.47 4.81
CA ALA A 63 6.66 -25.56 5.76
C ALA A 63 5.44 -25.72 6.66
N LEU A 64 4.63 -24.67 6.86
CA LEU A 64 3.37 -24.74 7.61
C LEU A 64 2.36 -25.69 6.97
N LEU A 65 2.42 -25.92 5.67
CA LEU A 65 1.57 -26.92 5.01
C LEU A 65 1.92 -28.36 5.43
N GLU A 66 3.18 -28.64 5.74
CA GLU A 66 3.56 -29.96 6.27
C GLU A 66 3.04 -30.14 7.69
N GLN A 67 3.24 -29.16 8.56
CA GLN A 67 2.65 -29.13 9.90
C GLN A 67 1.13 -29.34 9.85
N ALA A 68 0.44 -28.62 8.96
CA ALA A 68 -1.00 -28.73 8.76
C ALA A 68 -1.43 -30.15 8.37
N ARG A 69 -0.63 -30.86 7.53
CA ARG A 69 -0.90 -32.26 7.15
C ARG A 69 -0.71 -33.20 8.33
N GLU A 70 0.37 -33.04 9.11
CA GLU A 70 0.64 -33.86 10.30
C GLU A 70 -0.43 -33.70 11.37
N GLU A 71 -0.85 -32.47 11.64
CA GLU A 71 -1.87 -32.14 12.63
C GLU A 71 -3.31 -32.33 12.13
N ARG A 72 -3.53 -32.51 10.82
CA ARG A 72 -4.84 -32.50 10.15
C ARG A 72 -5.65 -31.23 10.46
N ARG A 73 -4.99 -30.11 10.60
CA ARG A 73 -5.58 -28.80 10.87
C ARG A 73 -5.43 -27.89 9.65
N PRO A 74 -6.48 -27.16 9.21
CA PRO A 74 -6.36 -26.18 8.16
C PRO A 74 -5.59 -24.94 8.66
N LEU A 75 -5.04 -24.16 7.72
CA LEU A 75 -4.55 -22.83 8.03
C LEU A 75 -5.71 -21.83 7.97
N LEU A 76 -5.70 -20.84 8.86
CA LEU A 76 -6.40 -19.58 8.62
C LEU A 76 -5.35 -18.53 8.25
N ILE A 77 -5.31 -18.12 6.99
CA ILE A 77 -4.42 -17.08 6.51
C ILE A 77 -5.14 -15.74 6.57
N SER A 78 -4.64 -14.83 7.42
CA SER A 78 -5.14 -13.45 7.55
C SER A 78 -4.14 -12.49 6.91
N SER A 79 -4.48 -11.94 5.75
CA SER A 79 -3.67 -10.98 5.01
C SER A 79 -4.16 -9.55 5.21
N GLY A 80 -3.21 -8.62 5.31
CA GLY A 80 -3.46 -7.20 5.48
C GLY A 80 -2.20 -6.37 5.31
N TYR A 81 -2.21 -5.12 5.76
CA TYR A 81 -1.07 -4.21 5.71
C TYR A 81 -1.19 -3.12 6.78
N TYR A 82 -0.08 -2.44 7.06
CA TYR A 82 0.08 -1.54 8.18
C TYR A 82 -0.88 -0.33 8.17
N SER A 83 -1.07 0.31 7.03
CA SER A 83 -1.91 1.51 6.92
C SER A 83 -3.41 1.21 6.85
N CYS A 84 -3.81 -0.06 6.73
CA CYS A 84 -5.20 -0.48 6.54
C CYS A 84 -6.06 -0.27 7.79
N PHE A 85 -7.03 0.65 7.72
CA PHE A 85 -7.94 0.94 8.83
C PHE A 85 -8.70 -0.30 9.34
N TYR A 86 -9.40 -1.01 8.45
CA TYR A 86 -10.18 -2.19 8.87
C TYR A 86 -9.31 -3.36 9.35
N CYS A 87 -8.01 -3.38 9.05
CA CYS A 87 -7.09 -4.35 9.63
C CYS A 87 -6.85 -4.05 11.11
N HIS A 88 -6.72 -2.78 11.50
CA HIS A 88 -6.64 -2.35 12.90
C HIS A 88 -7.95 -2.62 13.63
N VAL A 89 -9.11 -2.29 13.03
CA VAL A 89 -10.42 -2.58 13.62
C VAL A 89 -10.59 -4.07 13.89
N MET A 90 -10.25 -4.93 12.92
CA MET A 90 -10.38 -6.38 13.11
C MET A 90 -9.40 -6.93 14.16
N GLN A 91 -8.22 -6.33 14.30
CA GLN A 91 -7.29 -6.67 15.37
C GLN A 91 -7.91 -6.38 16.73
N GLU A 92 -8.40 -5.15 16.94
CA GLU A 92 -8.99 -4.73 18.21
C GLU A 92 -10.25 -5.51 18.56
N GLU A 93 -11.18 -5.66 17.62
CA GLU A 93 -12.48 -6.31 17.87
C GLU A 93 -12.40 -7.82 17.94
N SER A 94 -11.53 -8.47 17.14
CA SER A 94 -11.53 -9.90 16.94
C SER A 94 -10.25 -10.58 17.41
N PHE A 95 -9.07 -10.13 16.95
CA PHE A 95 -7.84 -10.88 17.22
C PHE A 95 -7.31 -10.70 18.64
N GLN A 96 -7.75 -9.63 19.33
CA GLN A 96 -7.50 -9.43 20.77
C GLN A 96 -8.57 -10.06 21.68
N ASP A 97 -9.64 -10.65 21.11
CA ASP A 97 -10.67 -11.36 21.88
C ASP A 97 -10.24 -12.79 22.20
N GLU A 98 -10.26 -13.14 23.48
CA GLU A 98 -9.89 -14.47 23.99
C GLU A 98 -10.75 -15.61 23.38
N GLY A 99 -12.03 -15.36 23.12
CA GLY A 99 -12.93 -16.35 22.55
C GLY A 99 -12.66 -16.63 21.07
N ILE A 100 -12.24 -15.64 20.31
CA ILE A 100 -11.76 -15.80 18.94
C ILE A 100 -10.42 -16.52 18.94
N ALA A 101 -9.52 -16.13 19.85
CA ALA A 101 -8.20 -16.75 19.97
C ALA A 101 -8.30 -18.25 20.30
N GLU A 102 -9.18 -18.64 21.23
CA GLU A 102 -9.44 -20.06 21.56
C GLU A 102 -9.85 -20.85 20.31
N ARG A 103 -10.83 -20.33 19.53
CA ARG A 103 -11.30 -20.96 18.28
C ARG A 103 -10.18 -21.13 17.25
N LEU A 104 -9.39 -20.09 17.06
CA LEU A 104 -8.30 -20.09 16.10
C LEU A 104 -7.17 -21.03 16.53
N ASN A 105 -6.72 -20.93 17.77
CA ASN A 105 -5.60 -21.71 18.29
C ASN A 105 -5.92 -23.21 18.38
N GLU A 106 -7.17 -23.58 18.66
CA GLU A 106 -7.57 -24.98 18.79
C GLU A 106 -7.82 -25.65 17.43
N ASN A 107 -8.44 -24.94 16.47
CA ASN A 107 -8.99 -25.57 15.27
C ASN A 107 -8.20 -25.26 14.00
N PHE A 108 -7.36 -24.22 14.01
CA PHE A 108 -6.59 -23.76 12.85
C PHE A 108 -5.10 -23.59 13.20
N ILE A 109 -4.28 -23.52 12.19
CA ILE A 109 -2.94 -22.91 12.28
C ILE A 109 -3.11 -21.47 11.82
N PRO A 110 -3.10 -20.48 12.75
CA PRO A 110 -3.28 -19.08 12.40
C PRO A 110 -2.01 -18.54 11.72
N VAL A 111 -2.17 -17.98 10.53
CA VAL A 111 -1.06 -17.42 9.75
C VAL A 111 -1.35 -15.95 9.45
N LYS A 112 -0.42 -15.07 9.81
CA LYS A 112 -0.50 -13.64 9.50
C LYS A 112 0.40 -13.31 8.32
N VAL A 113 -0.14 -12.56 7.36
CA VAL A 113 0.53 -12.22 6.10
C VAL A 113 0.53 -10.71 5.92
N ASP A 114 1.70 -10.15 5.71
CA ASP A 114 1.85 -8.79 5.19
C ASP A 114 1.84 -8.84 3.66
N ARG A 115 0.78 -8.30 3.04
CA ARG A 115 0.60 -8.32 1.58
C ARG A 115 1.72 -7.62 0.81
N GLU A 116 2.48 -6.73 1.45
CA GLU A 116 3.59 -6.02 0.81
C GLU A 116 4.87 -6.86 0.77
N VAL A 117 4.95 -7.88 1.64
CA VAL A 117 6.06 -8.85 1.69
C VAL A 117 5.70 -10.12 0.91
N ASP A 118 4.52 -10.69 1.16
CA ASP A 118 4.04 -11.93 0.55
C ASP A 118 3.00 -11.64 -0.56
N GLY A 119 3.34 -10.74 -1.46
CA GLY A 119 2.40 -10.17 -2.43
C GLY A 119 1.78 -11.15 -3.42
N ALA A 120 2.48 -12.22 -3.79
CA ALA A 120 1.93 -13.24 -4.68
C ALA A 120 0.91 -14.12 -3.98
N LEU A 121 1.15 -14.49 -2.72
CA LEU A 121 0.18 -15.21 -1.89
C LEU A 121 -1.09 -14.37 -1.71
N ASP A 122 -0.94 -13.12 -1.30
CA ASP A 122 -2.06 -12.17 -1.14
C ASP A 122 -2.88 -12.05 -2.43
N SER A 123 -2.22 -11.84 -3.56
CA SER A 123 -2.89 -11.68 -4.86
C SER A 123 -3.70 -12.92 -5.25
N TYR A 124 -3.18 -14.12 -4.99
CA TYR A 124 -3.91 -15.37 -5.25
C TYR A 124 -5.14 -15.52 -4.34
N LEU A 125 -4.99 -15.21 -3.05
CA LEU A 125 -6.10 -15.28 -2.10
C LEU A 125 -7.19 -14.25 -2.40
N LEU A 126 -6.82 -13.04 -2.87
CA LEU A 126 -7.75 -12.03 -3.37
C LEU A 126 -8.51 -12.50 -4.60
N GLU A 127 -7.82 -13.14 -5.56
CA GLU A 127 -8.46 -13.69 -6.76
C GLU A 127 -9.44 -14.81 -6.42
N PHE A 128 -9.04 -15.72 -5.51
CA PHE A 128 -9.93 -16.74 -4.97
C PHE A 128 -11.18 -16.13 -4.31
N GLN A 129 -10.99 -15.12 -3.46
CA GLN A 129 -12.09 -14.45 -2.76
C GLN A 129 -13.03 -13.75 -3.76
N ARG A 130 -12.48 -13.06 -4.76
CA ARG A 130 -13.27 -12.41 -5.81
C ARG A 130 -14.07 -13.43 -6.62
N ALA A 131 -13.46 -14.53 -7.00
CA ALA A 131 -14.11 -15.58 -7.78
C ALA A 131 -15.24 -16.29 -7.01
N THR A 132 -15.10 -16.45 -5.69
CA THR A 132 -16.06 -17.20 -4.86
C THR A 132 -17.13 -16.35 -4.19
N ALA A 133 -16.81 -15.10 -3.81
CA ALA A 133 -17.70 -14.19 -3.09
C ALA A 133 -18.13 -12.96 -3.90
N GLY A 134 -17.55 -12.74 -5.09
CA GLY A 134 -17.86 -11.59 -5.97
C GLY A 134 -17.20 -10.28 -5.55
N SER A 135 -16.57 -10.21 -4.37
CA SER A 135 -15.83 -9.06 -3.86
C SER A 135 -14.60 -9.52 -3.08
N ALA A 136 -13.56 -8.70 -3.04
CA ALA A 136 -12.34 -8.94 -2.29
C ALA A 136 -11.78 -7.62 -1.75
N GLY A 137 -11.02 -7.67 -0.65
CA GLY A 137 -10.43 -6.53 0.03
C GLY A 137 -9.69 -6.97 1.29
N TRP A 138 -9.24 -6.05 2.07
CA TRP A 138 -8.53 -6.28 3.33
C TRP A 138 -9.31 -5.74 4.54
N PRO A 139 -9.13 -6.38 5.73
CA PRO A 139 -8.38 -7.61 5.97
C PRO A 139 -9.00 -8.81 5.25
N LEU A 140 -8.17 -9.68 4.68
CA LEU A 140 -8.63 -10.89 3.98
C LEU A 140 -8.30 -12.12 4.82
N ASN A 141 -9.31 -12.91 5.16
CA ASN A 141 -9.17 -14.12 5.98
C ASN A 141 -9.62 -15.33 5.17
N VAL A 142 -8.69 -16.24 4.84
CA VAL A 142 -8.97 -17.40 4.01
C VAL A 142 -8.57 -18.68 4.72
N VAL A 143 -9.49 -19.64 4.77
CA VAL A 143 -9.21 -21.00 5.25
C VAL A 143 -8.58 -21.79 4.10
N VAL A 144 -7.36 -22.28 4.34
CA VAL A 144 -6.57 -23.07 3.39
C VAL A 144 -6.38 -24.48 3.95
N THR A 145 -6.65 -25.48 3.12
CA THR A 145 -6.49 -26.88 3.53
C THR A 145 -5.02 -27.26 3.72
N PRO A 146 -4.71 -28.33 4.46
CA PRO A 146 -3.35 -28.83 4.59
C PRO A 146 -2.64 -29.17 3.27
N GLN A 147 -3.40 -29.34 2.20
CA GLN A 147 -2.86 -29.56 0.85
C GLN A 147 -2.58 -28.24 0.09
N GLY A 148 -2.86 -27.09 0.71
CA GLY A 148 -2.62 -25.77 0.14
C GLY A 148 -3.77 -25.24 -0.75
N HIS A 149 -4.95 -25.86 -0.71
CA HIS A 149 -6.11 -25.39 -1.49
C HIS A 149 -6.99 -24.46 -0.66
N ALA A 150 -7.29 -23.28 -1.18
CA ALA A 150 -8.24 -22.37 -0.55
C ALA A 150 -9.66 -22.99 -0.50
N LEU A 151 -10.30 -22.94 0.66
CA LEU A 151 -11.63 -23.53 0.90
C LEU A 151 -12.73 -22.47 0.89
N THR A 152 -12.57 -21.43 1.66
CA THR A 152 -13.51 -20.31 1.80
C THR A 152 -12.80 -19.13 2.43
N GLY A 153 -13.35 -17.92 2.26
CA GLY A 153 -12.78 -16.72 2.86
C GLY A 153 -13.82 -15.69 3.24
N VAL A 154 -13.42 -14.75 4.06
CA VAL A 154 -14.19 -13.58 4.47
C VAL A 154 -13.25 -12.37 4.56
N VAL A 155 -13.73 -11.21 4.14
CA VAL A 155 -13.08 -9.93 4.38
C VAL A 155 -13.35 -9.48 5.82
N TYR A 156 -13.22 -8.20 6.15
CA TYR A 156 -13.64 -7.73 7.46
C TYR A 156 -15.04 -8.25 7.82
N ALA A 157 -15.16 -8.78 9.03
CA ALA A 157 -16.43 -9.16 9.63
C ALA A 157 -16.41 -8.77 11.12
N PRO A 158 -17.49 -8.18 11.67
CA PRO A 158 -17.61 -7.93 13.09
C PRO A 158 -17.38 -9.22 13.89
N ARG A 159 -16.84 -9.10 15.11
CA ARG A 159 -16.40 -10.21 15.95
C ARG A 159 -17.39 -11.38 16.00
N ASP A 160 -18.68 -11.11 16.26
CA ASP A 160 -19.67 -12.18 16.42
C ASP A 160 -19.91 -12.95 15.11
N GLN A 161 -19.89 -12.24 13.95
CA GLN A 161 -20.00 -12.86 12.63
C GLN A 161 -18.74 -13.66 12.28
N PHE A 162 -17.57 -13.17 12.69
CA PHE A 162 -16.32 -13.89 12.51
C PHE A 162 -16.28 -15.16 13.36
N ALA A 163 -16.78 -15.11 14.62
CA ALA A 163 -16.95 -16.29 15.46
C ALA A 163 -17.88 -17.35 14.80
N GLU A 164 -19.04 -16.92 14.28
CA GLU A 164 -19.97 -17.81 13.56
C GLU A 164 -19.32 -18.43 12.30
N PHE A 165 -18.50 -17.66 11.58
CA PHE A 165 -17.73 -18.16 10.44
C PHE A 165 -16.77 -19.28 10.87
N LEU A 166 -15.97 -19.08 11.93
CA LEU A 166 -15.01 -20.05 12.45
C LEU A 166 -15.72 -21.32 12.95
N ASP A 167 -16.77 -21.16 13.78
CA ASP A 167 -17.55 -22.26 14.31
C ASP A 167 -18.18 -23.09 13.18
N GLY A 168 -18.75 -22.41 12.16
CA GLY A 168 -19.36 -23.09 11.02
C GLY A 168 -18.36 -23.87 10.14
N ILE A 169 -17.08 -23.46 10.07
CA ILE A 169 -16.04 -24.24 9.40
C ILE A 169 -15.62 -25.43 10.26
N THR A 170 -15.40 -25.22 11.55
CA THR A 170 -15.00 -26.27 12.50
C THR A 170 -16.03 -27.39 12.53
N GLU A 171 -17.31 -27.07 12.67
CA GLU A 171 -18.41 -28.07 12.65
C GLU A 171 -18.41 -28.90 11.36
N ARG A 172 -18.18 -28.30 10.22
CA ARG A 172 -18.13 -29.02 8.92
C ARG A 172 -16.89 -29.89 8.78
N LEU A 173 -15.73 -29.44 9.29
CA LEU A 173 -14.51 -30.24 9.33
C LEU A 173 -14.67 -31.46 10.24
N GLU A 174 -15.29 -31.31 11.41
CA GLU A 174 -15.59 -32.41 12.31
C GLU A 174 -16.60 -33.42 11.71
N ALA A 175 -17.60 -32.91 11.00
CA ALA A 175 -18.63 -33.74 10.39
C ALA A 175 -18.12 -34.58 9.21
N ASP A 176 -17.30 -34.01 8.32
CA ASP A 176 -16.81 -34.69 7.11
C ASP A 176 -15.53 -34.02 6.56
N TYR A 177 -14.41 -34.24 7.24
CA TYR A 177 -13.10 -33.67 6.88
C TYR A 177 -12.71 -33.98 5.44
N ASP A 178 -12.74 -35.27 5.05
CA ASP A 178 -12.24 -35.71 3.74
C ASP A 178 -13.06 -35.11 2.58
N ARG A 179 -14.37 -34.91 2.79
CA ARG A 179 -15.24 -34.26 1.81
C ARG A 179 -14.90 -32.79 1.62
N LEU A 180 -14.59 -32.06 2.70
CA LEU A 180 -14.22 -30.65 2.62
C LEU A 180 -12.87 -30.46 1.94
N ILE A 181 -11.89 -31.32 2.24
CA ILE A 181 -10.59 -31.30 1.54
C ILE A 181 -10.78 -31.56 0.04
N ASP A 182 -11.61 -32.53 -0.34
CA ASP A 182 -11.90 -32.82 -1.75
C ASP A 182 -12.70 -31.69 -2.43
N LEU A 183 -13.57 -31.00 -1.69
CA LEU A 183 -14.29 -29.83 -2.20
C LEU A 183 -13.34 -28.67 -2.49
N ALA A 184 -12.43 -28.35 -1.56
CA ALA A 184 -11.42 -27.29 -1.75
C ALA A 184 -10.51 -27.58 -2.95
N ARG A 185 -10.03 -28.83 -3.06
CA ARG A 185 -9.23 -29.25 -4.21
C ARG A 185 -9.97 -29.06 -5.52
N ARG A 186 -11.22 -29.51 -5.61
CA ARG A 186 -12.04 -29.34 -6.82
C ARG A 186 -12.32 -27.88 -7.13
N GLY A 187 -12.60 -27.05 -6.12
CA GLY A 187 -12.77 -25.60 -6.30
C GLY A 187 -11.50 -24.94 -6.83
N SER A 188 -10.34 -25.32 -6.28
CA SER A 188 -9.03 -24.85 -6.76
C SER A 188 -8.75 -25.29 -8.21
N ASP A 189 -9.03 -26.57 -8.55
CA ASP A 189 -8.90 -27.09 -9.90
C ASP A 189 -9.81 -26.35 -10.89
N GLU A 190 -11.06 -26.05 -10.49
CA GLU A 190 -12.04 -25.31 -11.31
C GLU A 190 -11.62 -23.87 -11.52
N LEU A 191 -11.17 -23.16 -10.46
CA LEU A 191 -10.64 -21.81 -10.56
C LEU A 191 -9.41 -21.78 -11.50
N THR A 192 -8.48 -22.72 -11.31
CA THR A 192 -7.29 -22.86 -12.19
C THR A 192 -7.69 -23.03 -13.65
N GLN A 193 -8.70 -23.85 -13.93
CA GLN A 193 -9.21 -24.04 -15.31
C GLN A 193 -9.84 -22.77 -15.87
N GLN A 194 -10.60 -22.03 -15.06
CA GLN A 194 -11.20 -20.75 -15.47
C GLN A 194 -10.12 -19.71 -15.78
N LEU A 195 -9.12 -19.58 -14.92
CA LEU A 195 -7.98 -18.66 -15.13
C LEU A 195 -7.22 -19.03 -16.41
N ARG A 196 -6.88 -20.31 -16.62
CA ARG A 196 -6.23 -20.78 -17.86
C ARG A 196 -7.07 -20.54 -19.11
N ALA A 197 -8.38 -20.73 -19.04
CA ALA A 197 -9.27 -20.41 -20.14
C ALA A 197 -9.32 -18.90 -20.45
N GLY A 198 -9.12 -18.06 -19.43
CA GLY A 198 -8.92 -16.62 -19.57
C GLY A 198 -7.64 -16.25 -20.32
N GLU A 199 -6.59 -17.05 -20.17
CA GLU A 199 -5.30 -16.86 -20.85
C GLU A 199 -5.29 -17.33 -22.31
N GLU A 200 -6.31 -18.06 -22.80
CA GLU A 200 -6.39 -18.47 -24.20
C GLU A 200 -6.39 -17.26 -25.15
N PRO A 201 -5.48 -17.23 -26.16
CA PRO A 201 -5.38 -16.10 -27.06
C PRO A 201 -6.67 -15.82 -27.82
N LEU A 202 -7.01 -14.54 -27.93
CA LEU A 202 -8.10 -14.07 -28.78
C LEU A 202 -7.76 -14.28 -30.26
N SER A 203 -8.79 -14.44 -31.09
CA SER A 203 -8.61 -14.34 -32.55
C SER A 203 -8.19 -12.90 -32.91
N GLU A 204 -7.48 -12.74 -34.05
CA GLU A 204 -7.04 -11.43 -34.53
C GLU A 204 -8.21 -10.42 -34.64
N SER A 205 -9.36 -10.86 -35.11
CA SER A 205 -10.55 -10.00 -35.24
C SER A 205 -11.12 -9.55 -33.88
N ARG A 206 -10.98 -10.35 -32.82
CA ARG A 206 -11.38 -9.96 -31.44
C ARG A 206 -10.32 -9.07 -30.82
N ALA A 207 -9.06 -9.43 -30.94
CA ALA A 207 -7.95 -8.61 -30.44
C ALA A 207 -7.97 -7.20 -31.06
N GLY A 208 -8.20 -7.07 -32.37
CA GLY A 208 -8.31 -5.78 -33.07
C GLY A 208 -9.49 -4.89 -32.62
N ARG A 209 -10.46 -5.43 -31.89
CA ARG A 209 -11.58 -4.66 -31.32
C ARG A 209 -11.34 -4.23 -29.85
N LEU A 210 -10.31 -4.76 -29.20
CA LEU A 210 -10.04 -4.43 -27.80
C LEU A 210 -9.93 -2.92 -27.51
N PRO A 211 -9.28 -2.10 -28.35
CA PRO A 211 -9.26 -0.65 -28.10
C PRO A 211 -10.66 -0.03 -28.06
N GLN A 212 -11.56 -0.45 -28.95
CA GLN A 212 -12.94 0.03 -28.93
C GLN A 212 -13.71 -0.47 -27.69
N VAL A 213 -13.51 -1.73 -27.29
CA VAL A 213 -14.11 -2.30 -26.07
C VAL A 213 -13.60 -1.56 -24.84
N LEU A 214 -12.30 -1.30 -24.76
CA LEU A 214 -11.67 -0.53 -23.70
C LEU A 214 -12.29 0.86 -23.58
N TRP A 215 -12.31 1.65 -24.66
CA TRP A 215 -12.85 3.00 -24.61
C TRP A 215 -14.33 3.04 -24.24
N SER A 216 -15.13 2.11 -24.78
CA SER A 216 -16.56 2.00 -24.41
C SER A 216 -16.76 1.58 -22.95
N ARG A 217 -15.83 0.84 -22.35
CA ARG A 217 -15.86 0.46 -20.94
C ARG A 217 -15.49 1.67 -20.06
N LEU A 218 -14.39 2.34 -20.36
CA LEU A 218 -13.95 3.53 -19.63
C LEU A 218 -15.00 4.64 -19.67
N GLU A 219 -15.54 4.98 -20.86
CA GLU A 219 -16.57 6.01 -21.02
C GLU A 219 -17.83 5.71 -20.19
N ARG A 220 -18.25 4.45 -20.11
CA ARG A 220 -19.43 4.05 -19.32
C ARG A 220 -19.20 4.13 -17.82
N GLU A 221 -17.97 3.95 -17.36
CA GLU A 221 -17.59 3.97 -15.95
C GLU A 221 -17.08 5.34 -15.48
N SER A 222 -16.79 6.24 -16.42
CA SER A 222 -16.40 7.62 -16.13
C SER A 222 -17.53 8.39 -15.46
N ASP A 223 -17.16 9.22 -14.49
CA ASP A 223 -18.03 10.22 -13.87
C ASP A 223 -17.71 11.59 -14.47
N ASP A 224 -18.59 12.08 -15.34
CA ASP A 224 -18.40 13.34 -16.08
C ASP A 224 -18.59 14.59 -15.18
N LEU A 225 -19.04 14.43 -13.93
CA LEU A 225 -19.30 15.55 -13.02
C LEU A 225 -18.23 15.69 -11.94
N GLN A 226 -17.82 14.57 -11.35
CA GLN A 226 -16.89 14.53 -10.22
C GLN A 226 -15.55 13.85 -10.58
N GLY A 227 -15.39 13.49 -11.83
CA GLY A 227 -14.21 12.78 -12.31
C GLY A 227 -14.05 11.39 -11.72
N GLY A 228 -13.04 10.67 -12.19
CA GLY A 228 -12.77 9.30 -11.78
C GLY A 228 -13.77 8.28 -12.30
N PHE A 229 -13.77 7.09 -11.71
CA PHE A 229 -14.56 5.96 -12.19
C PHE A 229 -15.52 5.46 -11.10
N GLY A 230 -16.75 5.11 -11.51
CA GLY A 230 -17.78 4.60 -10.61
C GLY A 230 -18.60 5.69 -9.92
N SER A 231 -19.57 5.28 -9.09
CA SER A 231 -20.56 6.17 -8.46
C SER A 231 -20.68 6.00 -6.94
N SER A 232 -19.70 5.32 -6.32
CA SER A 232 -19.62 5.10 -4.88
C SER A 232 -18.18 5.33 -4.43
N THR A 233 -17.54 4.37 -3.79
CA THR A 233 -16.12 4.40 -3.46
C THR A 233 -15.27 4.63 -4.71
N LYS A 234 -14.38 5.61 -4.68
CA LYS A 234 -13.50 5.98 -5.79
C LYS A 234 -12.03 5.83 -5.41
N PHE A 235 -11.30 5.13 -6.28
CA PHE A 235 -9.85 5.10 -6.30
C PHE A 235 -9.33 6.00 -7.42
N PRO A 236 -8.13 6.61 -7.28
CA PRO A 236 -7.50 7.37 -8.36
C PRO A 236 -7.30 6.56 -9.65
N HIS A 237 -7.12 5.24 -9.54
CA HIS A 237 -6.83 4.36 -10.69
C HIS A 237 -5.72 4.91 -11.59
N SER A 238 -4.62 5.36 -10.98
CA SER A 238 -3.49 5.98 -11.69
C SER A 238 -3.04 5.23 -12.95
N PRO A 239 -3.01 3.87 -13.00
CA PRO A 239 -2.63 3.16 -14.23
C PRO A 239 -3.57 3.43 -15.42
N TYR A 240 -4.88 3.64 -15.19
CA TYR A 240 -5.83 3.95 -16.25
C TYR A 240 -5.65 5.38 -16.74
N LEU A 241 -5.51 6.33 -15.79
CA LEU A 241 -5.28 7.74 -16.11
C LEU A 241 -3.97 7.94 -16.88
N HIS A 242 -2.90 7.23 -16.51
CA HIS A 242 -1.65 7.23 -17.27
C HIS A 242 -1.83 6.68 -18.71
N ALA A 243 -2.61 5.59 -18.88
CA ALA A 243 -2.87 5.04 -20.19
C ALA A 243 -3.70 5.99 -21.06
N MET A 244 -4.68 6.67 -20.45
CA MET A 244 -5.51 7.67 -21.13
C MET A 244 -4.69 8.90 -21.52
N LEU A 245 -3.84 9.40 -20.63
CA LEU A 245 -2.93 10.51 -20.90
C LEU A 245 -1.93 10.17 -22.04
N GLU A 246 -1.33 8.98 -22.02
CA GLU A 246 -0.45 8.53 -23.11
C GLU A 246 -1.18 8.47 -24.46
N ALA A 247 -2.44 8.04 -24.48
CA ALA A 247 -3.25 8.02 -25.69
C ALA A 247 -3.63 9.42 -26.18
N GLU A 248 -3.90 10.35 -25.26
CA GLU A 248 -4.17 11.76 -25.55
C GLU A 248 -2.93 12.44 -26.14
N GLN A 249 -1.77 12.26 -25.52
CA GLN A 249 -0.48 12.75 -26.01
C GLN A 249 -0.13 12.22 -27.42
N ALA A 250 -0.51 10.96 -27.69
CA ALA A 250 -0.31 10.33 -29.00
C ALA A 250 -1.38 10.72 -30.04
N GLY A 251 -2.41 11.49 -29.66
CA GLY A 251 -3.54 11.84 -30.54
C GLY A 251 -4.38 10.64 -30.98
N THR A 252 -4.45 9.59 -30.15
CA THR A 252 -5.19 8.34 -30.43
C THR A 252 -6.40 8.13 -29.52
N ALA A 253 -6.56 8.99 -28.50
CA ALA A 253 -7.69 8.96 -27.60
C ALA A 253 -9.00 9.45 -28.27
N PRO A 254 -10.18 8.98 -27.83
CA PRO A 254 -11.47 9.58 -28.17
C PRO A 254 -11.56 11.03 -27.63
N GLY A 255 -12.35 11.87 -28.30
CA GLY A 255 -12.41 13.31 -28.00
C GLY A 255 -12.95 13.71 -26.62
N TRP A 256 -13.54 12.79 -25.86
CA TRP A 256 -14.00 13.04 -24.49
C TRP A 256 -12.88 12.89 -23.43
N VAL A 257 -11.77 12.21 -23.79
CA VAL A 257 -10.73 11.80 -22.83
C VAL A 257 -10.01 13.00 -22.22
N GLY A 258 -9.68 14.03 -23.02
CA GLY A 258 -9.00 15.22 -22.52
C GLY A 258 -9.81 15.92 -21.44
N GLU A 259 -11.09 16.22 -21.70
CA GLU A 259 -12.03 16.85 -20.75
C GLU A 259 -12.21 16.00 -19.49
N PHE A 260 -12.36 14.68 -19.63
CA PHE A 260 -12.47 13.76 -18.49
C PHE A 260 -11.20 13.77 -17.61
N LEU A 261 -10.00 13.79 -18.22
CA LEU A 261 -8.74 13.90 -17.48
C LEU A 261 -8.67 15.22 -16.72
N GLU A 262 -9.06 16.35 -17.36
CA GLU A 262 -9.07 17.66 -16.70
C GLU A 262 -10.01 17.66 -15.49
N ILE A 263 -11.26 17.19 -15.64
CA ILE A 263 -12.21 17.09 -14.54
C ILE A 263 -11.66 16.21 -13.41
N THR A 264 -11.16 15.02 -13.76
CA THR A 264 -10.68 14.05 -12.76
C THR A 264 -9.50 14.58 -11.95
N LEU A 265 -8.51 15.17 -12.63
CA LEU A 265 -7.32 15.70 -11.96
C LEU A 265 -7.65 16.95 -11.11
N ASP A 266 -8.52 17.82 -11.59
CA ASP A 266 -8.97 19.00 -10.82
C ASP A 266 -9.77 18.57 -9.57
N GLU A 267 -10.69 17.61 -9.70
CA GLU A 267 -11.49 17.14 -8.56
C GLU A 267 -10.61 16.43 -7.51
N MET A 268 -9.71 15.53 -7.91
CA MET A 268 -8.76 14.92 -6.97
C MET A 268 -7.85 15.94 -6.28
N ALA A 269 -7.41 16.98 -7.00
CA ALA A 269 -6.52 18.02 -6.46
C ALA A 269 -7.17 18.92 -5.41
N HIS A 270 -8.48 19.14 -5.51
CA HIS A 270 -9.18 20.16 -4.75
C HIS A 270 -10.16 19.63 -3.69
N SER A 271 -10.40 18.31 -3.70
CA SER A 271 -11.26 17.61 -2.75
C SER A 271 -10.54 17.15 -1.48
N GLY A 272 -11.26 16.41 -0.65
CA GLY A 272 -10.72 15.76 0.55
C GLY A 272 -9.76 14.60 0.28
N LEU A 273 -9.65 14.11 -0.98
CA LEU A 273 -8.66 13.08 -1.33
C LEU A 273 -7.22 13.57 -1.16
N ARG A 274 -6.99 14.87 -1.30
CA ARG A 274 -5.68 15.47 -1.11
C ARG A 274 -5.52 16.06 0.28
N ASP A 275 -4.45 15.72 0.97
CA ASP A 275 -3.98 16.48 2.14
C ASP A 275 -3.42 17.83 1.68
N VAL A 276 -4.27 18.86 1.65
CA VAL A 276 -3.89 20.20 1.18
C VAL A 276 -2.89 20.91 2.10
N LEU A 277 -2.69 20.44 3.33
CA LEU A 277 -1.66 20.94 4.23
C LEU A 277 -0.30 20.30 3.93
N GLY A 278 -0.26 18.98 3.86
CA GLY A 278 0.96 18.23 3.65
C GLY A 278 1.40 18.13 2.18
N GLY A 279 0.46 18.04 1.25
CA GLY A 279 0.70 17.91 -0.19
C GLY A 279 0.57 16.49 -0.73
N GLY A 280 0.36 15.48 0.13
CA GLY A 280 0.15 14.09 -0.26
C GLY A 280 -1.29 13.77 -0.64
N PHE A 281 -1.52 12.56 -1.13
CA PHE A 281 -2.84 12.02 -1.46
C PHE A 281 -3.18 10.83 -0.59
N PHE A 282 -4.44 10.77 -0.15
CA PHE A 282 -5.01 9.57 0.44
C PHE A 282 -5.29 8.52 -0.65
N ARG A 283 -5.38 7.27 -0.24
CA ARG A 283 -5.45 6.14 -1.16
C ARG A 283 -6.74 6.12 -1.97
N TYR A 284 -7.90 6.38 -1.32
CA TYR A 284 -9.22 6.39 -1.94
C TYR A 284 -10.23 7.19 -1.10
N SER A 285 -11.40 7.43 -1.68
CA SER A 285 -12.54 8.05 -0.99
C SER A 285 -13.73 7.10 -0.98
N GLU A 286 -14.47 7.05 0.14
CA GLU A 286 -15.72 6.31 0.27
C GLU A 286 -16.90 7.03 -0.41
N SER A 287 -16.78 8.36 -0.59
CA SER A 287 -17.77 9.15 -1.31
C SER A 287 -17.37 9.42 -2.77
N PRO A 288 -18.34 9.52 -3.69
CA PRO A 288 -18.06 9.75 -5.10
C PRO A 288 -17.53 11.15 -5.41
N ASP A 289 -17.67 12.11 -4.49
CA ASP A 289 -17.19 13.49 -4.60
C ASP A 289 -15.78 13.69 -4.00
N TRP A 290 -15.08 12.61 -3.70
CA TRP A 290 -13.73 12.57 -3.15
C TRP A 290 -13.55 13.22 -1.76
N ASN A 291 -14.64 13.51 -1.02
CA ASN A 291 -14.60 14.26 0.24
C ASN A 291 -14.58 13.42 1.51
N GLU A 292 -14.72 12.10 1.41
CA GLU A 292 -14.63 11.16 2.53
C GLU A 292 -13.46 10.20 2.33
N PRO A 293 -12.19 10.68 2.46
CA PRO A 293 -11.03 9.84 2.23
C PRO A 293 -10.88 8.78 3.33
N HIS A 294 -10.34 7.64 2.94
CA HIS A 294 -9.72 6.68 3.84
C HIS A 294 -8.27 7.07 4.02
N PHE A 295 -7.89 7.52 5.17
CA PHE A 295 -6.65 8.26 5.46
C PHE A 295 -5.33 7.49 5.26
N GLU A 296 -5.35 6.38 4.54
CA GLU A 296 -4.18 5.63 4.13
C GLU A 296 -3.32 6.42 3.12
N VAL A 297 -2.00 6.44 3.30
CA VAL A 297 -1.07 7.06 2.36
C VAL A 297 -0.01 6.03 1.96
N MET A 298 0.06 5.70 0.67
CA MET A 298 0.98 4.69 0.13
C MET A 298 2.04 5.33 -0.75
N LEU A 299 3.31 4.98 -0.57
CA LEU A 299 4.42 5.51 -1.38
C LEU A 299 4.20 5.28 -2.88
N GLU A 300 3.68 4.11 -3.25
CA GLU A 300 3.41 3.77 -4.64
C GLU A 300 2.32 4.63 -5.28
N ASP A 301 1.30 5.04 -4.50
CA ASP A 301 0.25 5.93 -4.97
C ASP A 301 0.80 7.36 -5.13
N GLN A 302 1.60 7.84 -4.17
CA GLN A 302 2.25 9.15 -4.27
C GLN A 302 3.14 9.23 -5.52
N ALA A 303 3.98 8.22 -5.75
CA ALA A 303 4.86 8.18 -6.91
C ALA A 303 4.10 8.23 -8.24
N GLN A 304 3.01 7.46 -8.35
CA GLN A 304 2.21 7.42 -9.56
C GLN A 304 1.41 8.71 -9.78
N LEU A 305 0.84 9.29 -8.72
CA LEU A 305 0.09 10.54 -8.80
C LEU A 305 1.01 11.73 -9.09
N ALA A 306 2.16 11.83 -8.43
CA ALA A 306 3.14 12.87 -8.75
C ALA A 306 3.54 12.83 -10.23
N LEU A 307 3.90 11.65 -10.74
CA LEU A 307 4.25 11.46 -12.15
C LEU A 307 3.09 11.81 -13.10
N LEU A 308 1.84 11.49 -12.70
CA LEU A 308 0.65 11.79 -13.50
C LEU A 308 0.42 13.30 -13.58
N TYR A 309 0.44 14.01 -12.44
CA TYR A 309 0.24 15.46 -12.40
C TYR A 309 1.33 16.23 -13.15
N LEU A 310 2.61 15.84 -13.02
CA LEU A 310 3.70 16.46 -13.75
C LEU A 310 3.50 16.33 -15.27
N ARG A 311 3.25 15.13 -15.78
CA ARG A 311 3.05 14.86 -17.21
C ARG A 311 1.76 15.45 -17.77
N ALA A 312 0.69 15.42 -17.00
CA ALA A 312 -0.56 16.05 -17.40
C ALA A 312 -0.41 17.58 -17.42
N GLY A 313 0.25 18.16 -16.42
CA GLY A 313 0.55 19.59 -16.36
C GLY A 313 1.33 20.09 -17.59
N GLU A 314 2.35 19.34 -18.02
CA GLU A 314 3.08 19.65 -19.28
C GLU A 314 2.17 19.54 -20.50
N HIS A 315 1.39 18.45 -20.61
CA HIS A 315 0.56 18.20 -21.77
C HIS A 315 -0.56 19.25 -21.95
N PHE A 316 -1.25 19.59 -20.87
CA PHE A 316 -2.37 20.53 -20.87
C PHE A 316 -1.96 21.99 -20.63
N GLY A 317 -0.64 22.27 -20.38
CA GLY A 317 -0.13 23.61 -20.09
C GLY A 317 -0.62 24.15 -18.75
N ARG A 318 -0.81 23.29 -17.75
CA ARG A 318 -1.31 23.57 -16.41
C ARG A 318 -0.15 23.63 -15.41
N GLU A 319 0.38 24.83 -15.20
CA GLU A 319 1.46 25.06 -14.22
C GLU A 319 1.05 24.68 -12.79
N ASP A 320 -0.20 24.90 -12.43
CA ASP A 320 -0.77 24.51 -11.13
C ASP A 320 -0.72 22.97 -10.89
N TRP A 321 -0.87 22.15 -11.92
CA TRP A 321 -0.70 20.71 -11.80
C TRP A 321 0.76 20.29 -11.69
N ILE A 322 1.67 21.01 -12.36
CA ILE A 322 3.12 20.80 -12.19
C ILE A 322 3.52 21.11 -10.74
N GLU A 323 3.10 22.27 -10.21
CA GLU A 323 3.34 22.64 -8.81
C GLU A 323 2.81 21.58 -7.85
N LEU A 324 1.61 21.05 -8.11
CA LEU A 324 0.97 20.01 -7.31
C LEU A 324 1.73 18.69 -7.31
N GLY A 325 2.24 18.27 -8.48
CA GLY A 325 3.12 17.10 -8.59
C GLY A 325 4.43 17.28 -7.81
N LEU A 326 5.01 18.49 -7.85
CA LEU A 326 6.22 18.84 -7.08
C LEU A 326 5.93 18.89 -5.57
N GLU A 327 4.78 19.47 -5.14
CA GLU A 327 4.36 19.45 -3.73
C GLU A 327 4.15 18.03 -3.19
N ASN A 328 3.63 17.11 -4.01
CA ASN A 328 3.51 15.70 -3.63
C ASN A 328 4.88 15.04 -3.45
N LEU A 329 5.85 15.32 -4.32
CA LEU A 329 7.22 14.85 -4.14
C LEU A 329 7.90 15.47 -2.91
N ASP A 330 7.64 16.75 -2.59
CA ASP A 330 8.13 17.39 -1.36
C ASP A 330 7.49 16.74 -0.11
N PHE A 331 6.20 16.37 -0.17
CA PHE A 331 5.55 15.60 0.88
C PHE A 331 6.27 14.26 1.11
N VAL A 332 6.53 13.48 0.05
CA VAL A 332 7.28 12.21 0.17
C VAL A 332 8.64 12.44 0.84
N LYS A 333 9.38 13.48 0.43
CA LYS A 333 10.69 13.81 1.00
C LYS A 333 10.64 14.25 2.47
N ARG A 334 9.56 14.88 2.91
CA ARG A 334 9.40 15.38 4.27
C ARG A 334 8.82 14.33 5.21
N ASP A 335 7.68 13.71 4.82
CA ASP A 335 6.86 12.91 5.73
C ASP A 335 7.16 11.41 5.65
N MET A 336 7.70 10.93 4.50
CA MET A 336 7.98 9.51 4.31
C MET A 336 9.47 9.15 4.33
N ALA A 337 10.39 10.11 4.33
CA ALA A 337 11.81 9.82 4.38
C ALA A 337 12.21 9.17 5.71
N LEU A 338 13.01 8.11 5.62
CA LEU A 338 13.59 7.40 6.75
C LEU A 338 15.07 7.80 6.88
N ARG A 339 15.51 8.06 8.11
CA ARG A 339 16.86 8.48 8.43
C ARG A 339 17.37 7.74 9.65
N GLU A 340 18.66 7.50 9.70
CA GLU A 340 19.36 6.93 10.86
C GLU A 340 20.37 7.94 11.41
N ASP A 341 20.54 7.95 12.72
CA ASP A 341 21.61 8.69 13.37
C ASP A 341 22.95 7.94 13.31
N GLU A 342 24.03 8.51 13.90
CA GLU A 342 25.37 7.90 13.94
C GLU A 342 25.42 6.58 14.74
N THR A 343 24.39 6.27 15.53
CA THR A 343 24.28 5.03 16.32
C THR A 343 23.53 3.92 15.60
N GLY A 344 22.93 4.21 14.43
CA GLY A 344 22.05 3.30 13.67
C GLY A 344 20.61 3.28 14.22
N GLU A 345 20.28 4.20 15.15
CA GLU A 345 18.91 4.39 15.60
C GLU A 345 18.19 5.40 14.69
N GLN A 346 16.87 5.34 14.67
CA GLN A 346 16.05 6.24 13.86
C GLN A 346 16.29 7.71 14.25
N ALA A 347 16.62 8.55 13.28
CA ALA A 347 16.82 9.98 13.47
C ALA A 347 15.64 10.77 12.92
N ASP A 348 15.02 11.57 13.79
CA ASP A 348 13.97 12.53 13.39
C ASP A 348 14.55 13.84 12.82
N THR A 349 15.86 13.91 12.62
CA THR A 349 16.56 15.12 12.17
C THR A 349 17.12 14.98 10.75
N ALA A 350 17.26 16.11 10.05
CA ALA A 350 17.86 16.17 8.72
C ALA A 350 19.35 15.77 8.67
N GLU A 351 20.00 15.55 9.83
CA GLU A 351 21.43 15.23 9.96
C GLU A 351 21.72 13.73 9.89
N GLY A 352 20.68 12.86 9.98
CA GLY A 352 20.83 11.39 9.88
C GLY A 352 21.14 10.91 8.46
N GLY A 353 21.76 9.71 8.34
CA GLY A 353 21.97 9.03 7.08
C GLY A 353 20.63 8.68 6.41
N PHE A 354 20.48 8.95 5.10
CA PHE A 354 19.28 8.58 4.37
C PHE A 354 19.17 7.06 4.22
N ARG A 355 18.02 6.49 4.60
CA ARG A 355 17.75 5.05 4.64
C ARG A 355 16.66 4.60 3.65
N GLY A 356 15.98 5.52 3.00
CA GLY A 356 14.89 5.29 2.06
C GLY A 356 13.61 6.02 2.42
N PHE A 357 12.52 5.52 1.90
CA PHE A 357 11.18 6.05 2.17
C PHE A 357 10.29 4.94 2.75
N ALA A 358 9.50 5.29 3.75
CA ALA A 358 8.47 4.43 4.32
C ALA A 358 7.50 3.94 3.24
N SER A 359 7.04 2.70 3.33
CA SER A 359 6.07 2.15 2.38
C SER A 359 4.71 2.82 2.48
N SER A 360 4.31 3.23 3.69
CA SER A 360 3.03 3.88 3.93
C SER A 360 2.98 4.68 5.23
N LEU A 361 1.97 5.57 5.33
CA LEU A 361 1.54 6.20 6.57
C LEU A 361 0.18 5.62 6.97
N SER A 362 -0.01 5.40 8.27
CA SER A 362 -1.20 4.75 8.80
C SER A 362 -2.46 5.61 8.64
N ALA A 363 -3.60 4.97 8.39
CA ALA A 363 -4.90 5.61 8.47
C ALA A 363 -5.31 5.97 9.90
N VAL A 364 -4.71 5.32 10.90
CA VAL A 364 -4.99 5.56 12.32
C VAL A 364 -3.80 6.23 13.00
N ASP A 365 -4.09 7.07 13.99
CA ASP A 365 -3.09 7.64 14.89
C ASP A 365 -2.65 6.64 15.98
N GLU A 366 -1.78 7.08 16.91
CA GLU A 366 -1.30 6.25 18.03
C GLU A 366 -2.41 5.80 18.99
N GLU A 367 -3.55 6.51 19.02
CA GLU A 367 -4.74 6.15 19.81
C GLU A 367 -5.74 5.28 19.04
N GLY A 368 -5.41 4.84 17.82
CA GLY A 368 -6.28 4.00 16.99
C GLY A 368 -7.42 4.75 16.29
N ARG A 369 -7.42 6.10 16.26
CA ARG A 369 -8.49 6.90 15.67
C ARG A 369 -8.25 7.11 14.19
N GLU A 370 -9.22 6.75 13.36
CA GLU A 370 -9.15 6.98 11.92
C GLU A 370 -9.03 8.48 11.60
N GLY A 371 -8.05 8.84 10.80
CA GLY A 371 -7.79 10.23 10.41
C GLY A 371 -7.29 11.12 11.54
N GLY A 372 -6.98 10.59 12.74
CA GLY A 372 -6.60 11.39 13.91
C GLY A 372 -5.40 12.29 13.70
N ALA A 373 -4.45 11.88 12.84
CA ALA A 373 -3.32 12.71 12.46
C ALA A 373 -3.69 13.86 11.49
N TYR A 374 -4.77 13.73 10.72
CA TYR A 374 -5.16 14.66 9.64
C TYR A 374 -6.34 15.56 9.99
N LEU A 375 -7.25 15.06 10.82
CA LEU A 375 -8.45 15.79 11.24
C LEU A 375 -8.13 16.82 12.33
N TRP A 376 -8.84 17.95 12.31
CA TRP A 376 -8.59 19.07 13.21
C TRP A 376 -9.79 19.29 14.13
N PRO A 377 -9.73 18.82 15.39
CA PRO A 377 -10.66 19.27 16.43
C PRO A 377 -10.65 20.78 16.57
N GLU A 378 -11.80 21.40 16.85
CA GLU A 378 -11.92 22.87 16.98
C GLU A 378 -10.89 23.45 17.95
N ALA A 379 -10.72 22.82 19.13
CA ALA A 379 -9.79 23.29 20.15
C ALA A 379 -8.31 23.24 19.71
N ASP A 380 -7.94 22.22 18.93
CA ASP A 380 -6.58 22.06 18.39
C ASP A 380 -6.30 23.10 17.31
N LEU A 381 -7.31 23.35 16.45
CA LEU A 381 -7.23 24.36 15.40
C LEU A 381 -7.09 25.77 15.98
N GLU A 382 -7.91 26.11 16.99
CA GLU A 382 -7.80 27.37 17.74
C GLU A 382 -6.42 27.52 18.39
N SER A 383 -5.92 26.46 19.01
CA SER A 383 -4.60 26.46 19.67
C SER A 383 -3.46 26.62 18.65
N ALA A 384 -3.53 25.92 17.53
CA ALA A 384 -2.48 25.97 16.50
C ALA A 384 -2.38 27.34 15.83
N LEU A 385 -3.49 28.07 15.70
CA LEU A 385 -3.56 29.39 15.07
C LEU A 385 -3.63 30.55 16.07
N ALA A 386 -3.44 30.30 17.38
CA ALA A 386 -3.63 31.31 18.43
C ALA A 386 -2.75 32.56 18.24
N ASP A 387 -1.55 32.40 17.72
CA ASP A 387 -0.58 33.48 17.49
C ASP A 387 -0.61 34.02 16.04
N HIS A 388 -1.57 33.58 15.20
CA HIS A 388 -1.70 34.04 13.82
C HIS A 388 -2.55 35.32 13.74
N ASP A 389 -2.12 36.30 12.93
CA ASP A 389 -2.83 37.59 12.81
C ASP A 389 -4.23 37.47 12.17
N TYR A 390 -4.40 36.46 11.29
CA TYR A 390 -5.65 36.21 10.55
C TYR A 390 -6.08 34.73 10.62
N PRO A 391 -6.41 34.18 11.81
CA PRO A 391 -6.79 32.77 11.93
C PRO A 391 -8.05 32.41 11.12
N ASP A 392 -9.05 33.32 11.05
CA ASP A 392 -10.27 33.09 10.29
C ASP A 392 -10.03 33.07 8.77
N LEU A 393 -9.03 33.80 8.28
CA LEU A 393 -8.61 33.75 6.87
C LEU A 393 -8.02 32.37 6.54
N VAL A 394 -7.14 31.85 7.41
CA VAL A 394 -6.53 30.52 7.25
C VAL A 394 -7.61 29.44 7.28
N ARG A 395 -8.57 29.52 8.21
CA ARG A 395 -9.71 28.60 8.29
C ARG A 395 -10.56 28.62 7.02
N ALA A 396 -10.87 29.82 6.53
CA ALA A 396 -11.67 29.99 5.31
C ALA A 396 -10.93 29.44 4.06
N TRP A 397 -9.63 29.65 3.98
CA TRP A 397 -8.81 29.12 2.87
C TRP A 397 -8.80 27.60 2.84
N PHE A 398 -8.67 26.95 4.00
CA PHE A 398 -8.63 25.49 4.13
C PHE A 398 -10.02 24.86 4.36
N GLY A 399 -11.10 25.59 4.17
CA GLY A 399 -12.46 25.05 4.28
C GLY A 399 -12.84 24.55 5.68
N MET A 400 -12.16 25.03 6.72
CA MET A 400 -12.38 24.65 8.12
C MET A 400 -13.33 25.60 8.83
N GLU A 401 -14.44 25.95 8.20
CA GLU A 401 -15.51 26.81 8.74
C GLU A 401 -16.82 26.01 8.83
N GLY A 402 -17.70 26.44 9.79
CA GLY A 402 -19.01 25.82 9.96
C GLY A 402 -18.97 24.48 10.70
N SER A 403 -19.81 23.52 10.29
CA SER A 403 -19.86 22.20 10.93
C SER A 403 -18.95 21.21 10.21
N SER A 404 -18.14 20.48 10.96
CA SER A 404 -17.38 19.35 10.39
C SER A 404 -18.31 18.21 9.98
N VAL A 405 -17.92 17.47 8.94
CA VAL A 405 -18.54 16.22 8.50
C VAL A 405 -18.03 15.04 9.32
N PHE A 406 -16.78 15.13 9.80
CA PHE A 406 -16.14 14.07 10.59
C PHE A 406 -16.31 14.31 12.09
N ASP A 407 -16.50 13.24 12.85
CA ASP A 407 -16.69 13.31 14.31
C ASP A 407 -15.46 13.88 15.04
N LEU A 408 -14.24 13.62 14.53
CA LEU A 408 -13.00 14.11 15.13
C LEU A 408 -12.66 15.56 14.81
N GLY A 409 -13.31 16.20 13.82
CA GLY A 409 -13.04 17.58 13.45
C GLY A 409 -12.94 17.83 11.96
N TYR A 410 -12.35 18.95 11.57
CA TYR A 410 -12.28 19.39 10.18
C TYR A 410 -11.21 18.63 9.39
N LEU A 411 -11.56 18.20 8.19
CA LEU A 411 -10.59 17.82 7.16
C LEU A 411 -10.23 19.10 6.36
N PRO A 412 -8.96 19.53 6.36
CA PRO A 412 -8.51 20.61 5.50
C PRO A 412 -8.72 20.25 4.03
N ARG A 413 -9.36 21.16 3.29
CA ARG A 413 -9.61 21.04 1.85
C ARG A 413 -9.65 22.43 1.22
N ARG A 414 -9.72 22.53 -0.09
CA ARG A 414 -9.85 23.83 -0.73
C ARG A 414 -11.13 24.53 -0.28
N GLY A 415 -10.97 25.72 0.29
CA GLY A 415 -12.04 26.58 0.73
C GLY A 415 -12.23 27.80 -0.18
N ALA A 416 -12.29 29.00 0.41
CA ALA A 416 -12.49 30.25 -0.34
C ALA A 416 -11.29 30.60 -1.21
N GLY A 417 -11.54 31.13 -2.40
CA GLY A 417 -10.50 31.61 -3.32
C GLY A 417 -9.81 32.91 -2.82
N VAL A 418 -8.61 33.16 -3.34
CA VAL A 418 -7.78 34.32 -2.95
C VAL A 418 -8.52 35.66 -3.12
N GLU A 419 -9.24 35.84 -4.22
CA GLU A 419 -9.98 37.07 -4.52
C GLU A 419 -11.10 37.35 -3.48
N ALA A 420 -11.86 36.28 -3.13
CA ALA A 420 -12.93 36.39 -2.13
C ALA A 420 -12.38 36.67 -0.72
N LEU A 421 -11.19 36.11 -0.39
CA LEU A 421 -10.54 36.38 0.89
C LEU A 421 -9.91 37.78 0.92
N ALA A 422 -9.33 38.23 -0.17
CA ALA A 422 -8.83 39.61 -0.31
C ALA A 422 -9.92 40.63 -0.04
N GLU A 423 -11.11 40.46 -0.65
CA GLU A 423 -12.28 41.30 -0.40
C GLU A 423 -12.80 41.18 1.06
N ARG A 424 -12.90 39.94 1.59
CA ARG A 424 -13.46 39.70 2.94
C ARG A 424 -12.61 40.27 4.06
N PHE A 425 -11.27 40.25 3.91
CA PHE A 425 -10.31 40.66 4.95
C PHE A 425 -9.66 42.03 4.69
N ASP A 426 -10.04 42.72 3.61
CA ASP A 426 -9.47 44.02 3.20
C ASP A 426 -7.94 43.96 3.03
N LEU A 427 -7.46 42.91 2.35
CA LEU A 427 -6.07 42.64 2.04
C LEU A 427 -5.88 42.60 0.51
N ASP A 428 -4.63 42.74 0.04
CA ASP A 428 -4.34 42.37 -1.35
C ASP A 428 -4.09 40.85 -1.52
N GLU A 429 -4.12 40.34 -2.74
CA GLU A 429 -3.96 38.92 -3.00
C GLU A 429 -2.59 38.38 -2.54
N ALA A 430 -1.53 39.18 -2.61
CA ALA A 430 -0.19 38.80 -2.18
C ALA A 430 -0.14 38.65 -0.65
N GLU A 431 -0.76 39.59 0.07
CA GLU A 431 -0.91 39.54 1.52
C GLU A 431 -1.74 38.32 1.95
N VAL A 432 -2.85 38.00 1.25
CA VAL A 432 -3.62 36.77 1.50
C VAL A 432 -2.74 35.53 1.38
N ARG A 433 -1.97 35.41 0.30
CA ARG A 433 -1.08 34.26 0.08
C ARG A 433 0.00 34.16 1.16
N GLU A 434 0.58 35.29 1.60
CA GLU A 434 1.55 35.33 2.70
C GLU A 434 0.93 34.83 4.01
N GLN A 435 -0.27 35.31 4.38
CA GLN A 435 -0.97 34.88 5.59
C GLN A 435 -1.36 33.39 5.54
N VAL A 436 -1.84 32.91 4.40
CA VAL A 436 -2.13 31.47 4.19
C VAL A 436 -0.88 30.62 4.38
N ASN A 437 0.25 31.01 3.80
CA ASN A 437 1.50 30.25 3.93
C ASN A 437 1.98 30.20 5.39
N ALA A 438 1.93 31.34 6.10
CA ALA A 438 2.27 31.40 7.52
C ALA A 438 1.36 30.48 8.36
N GLY A 439 0.05 30.53 8.12
CA GLY A 439 -0.92 29.66 8.80
C GLY A 439 -0.73 28.18 8.47
N ARG A 440 -0.45 27.83 7.18
CA ARG A 440 -0.12 26.46 6.77
C ARG A 440 1.08 25.90 7.52
N GLU A 441 2.16 26.69 7.64
CA GLU A 441 3.34 26.27 8.40
C GLU A 441 3.06 26.03 9.88
N MET A 442 2.20 26.86 10.51
CA MET A 442 1.77 26.67 11.89
C MET A 442 0.99 25.36 12.05
N LEU A 443 0.05 25.09 11.14
CA LEU A 443 -0.73 23.86 11.13
C LEU A 443 0.14 22.62 10.89
N ILE A 444 1.09 22.66 9.95
CA ILE A 444 2.04 21.56 9.71
C ILE A 444 2.84 21.26 10.98
N ARG A 445 3.44 22.28 11.62
CA ARG A 445 4.20 22.09 12.87
C ARG A 445 3.34 21.51 14.01
N ALA A 446 2.09 21.95 14.13
CA ALA A 446 1.19 21.41 15.14
C ALA A 446 0.79 19.95 14.85
N ARG A 447 0.67 19.57 13.55
CA ARG A 447 0.40 18.20 13.12
C ARG A 447 1.61 17.27 13.37
N GLU A 448 2.83 17.74 13.09
CA GLU A 448 4.06 16.97 13.35
C GLU A 448 4.17 16.55 14.82
N ALA A 449 3.68 17.39 15.73
CA ALA A 449 3.66 17.07 17.17
C ALA A 449 2.66 15.96 17.55
N ARG A 450 1.72 15.57 16.65
CA ARG A 450 0.78 14.47 16.89
C ARG A 450 1.33 13.10 16.49
N GLY A 451 2.43 13.08 15.73
CA GLY A 451 2.97 11.88 15.11
C GLY A 451 2.17 11.39 13.90
N LEU A 452 2.87 10.74 12.99
CA LEU A 452 2.31 10.04 11.84
C LEU A 452 2.88 8.62 11.86
N PRO A 453 2.12 7.63 12.35
CA PRO A 453 2.62 6.25 12.38
C PRO A 453 2.97 5.77 10.97
N ARG A 454 4.19 5.26 10.81
CA ARG A 454 4.80 4.91 9.52
C ARG A 454 5.09 3.43 9.43
N ASP A 455 4.86 2.86 8.26
CA ASP A 455 5.41 1.55 7.91
C ASP A 455 6.81 1.75 7.32
N GLU A 456 7.82 1.46 8.11
CA GLU A 456 9.22 1.74 7.79
C GLU A 456 9.88 0.71 6.86
N LYS A 457 9.10 -0.17 6.26
CA LYS A 457 9.61 -1.05 5.20
C LYS A 457 10.06 -0.23 3.99
N VAL A 458 11.21 -0.59 3.46
CA VAL A 458 11.78 0.05 2.28
C VAL A 458 11.62 -0.89 1.08
N LEU A 459 10.45 -0.78 0.42
CA LEU A 459 10.06 -1.66 -0.69
C LEU A 459 10.83 -1.32 -1.97
N THR A 460 11.56 -2.30 -2.51
CA THR A 460 12.39 -2.15 -3.72
C THR A 460 11.57 -1.66 -4.93
N GLY A 461 10.44 -2.30 -5.21
CA GLY A 461 9.58 -1.93 -6.35
C GLY A 461 8.97 -0.54 -6.20
N ALA A 462 8.50 -0.16 -5.00
CA ALA A 462 7.95 1.16 -4.75
C ALA A 462 8.99 2.28 -5.00
N HIS A 463 10.25 2.04 -4.63
CA HIS A 463 11.36 2.96 -4.92
C HIS A 463 11.67 3.05 -6.42
N GLY A 464 11.47 1.95 -7.19
CA GLY A 464 11.52 1.98 -8.65
C GLY A 464 10.46 2.91 -9.27
N LEU A 465 9.22 2.87 -8.75
CA LEU A 465 8.15 3.80 -9.16
C LEU A 465 8.46 5.24 -8.74
N LEU A 466 8.94 5.43 -7.51
CA LEU A 466 9.34 6.75 -7.01
C LEU A 466 10.48 7.35 -7.83
N LEU A 467 11.46 6.55 -8.24
CA LEU A 467 12.56 7.04 -9.10
C LEU A 467 12.03 7.58 -10.43
N SER A 468 11.01 6.96 -11.03
CA SER A 468 10.36 7.50 -12.24
C SER A 468 9.71 8.87 -12.00
N ALA A 469 9.08 9.07 -10.83
CA ALA A 469 8.47 10.34 -10.46
C ALA A 469 9.52 11.42 -10.14
N LEU A 470 10.59 11.06 -9.42
CA LEU A 470 11.71 11.96 -9.14
C LEU A 470 12.48 12.35 -10.41
N ALA A 471 12.60 11.43 -11.38
CA ALA A 471 13.19 11.71 -12.69
C ALA A 471 12.40 12.79 -13.44
N GLU A 472 11.08 12.71 -13.43
CA GLU A 472 10.20 13.74 -14.00
C GLU A 472 10.30 15.06 -13.22
N GLY A 473 10.21 15.00 -11.89
CA GLY A 473 10.34 16.18 -11.02
C GLY A 473 11.66 16.92 -11.19
N ALA A 474 12.75 16.19 -11.42
CA ALA A 474 14.08 16.78 -11.65
C ALA A 474 14.20 17.58 -12.97
N GLN A 475 13.27 17.40 -13.92
CA GLN A 475 13.21 18.22 -15.13
C GLN A 475 12.57 19.59 -14.86
N HIS A 476 11.75 19.69 -13.82
CA HIS A 476 11.07 20.93 -13.41
C HIS A 476 11.80 21.67 -12.29
N ASP A 477 12.40 20.92 -11.33
CA ASP A 477 13.06 21.51 -10.17
C ASP A 477 14.28 20.67 -9.75
N GLU A 478 15.46 21.30 -9.76
CA GLU A 478 16.76 20.67 -9.42
C GLU A 478 16.79 20.07 -7.99
N ARG A 479 15.93 20.53 -7.08
CA ARG A 479 15.81 19.97 -5.72
C ARG A 479 15.49 18.47 -5.71
N PHE A 480 14.82 17.96 -6.75
CA PHE A 480 14.47 16.55 -6.86
C PHE A 480 15.58 15.69 -7.44
N ARG A 481 16.58 16.32 -8.08
CA ARG A 481 17.75 15.62 -8.61
C ARG A 481 18.60 14.99 -7.50
N GLU A 482 18.80 15.68 -6.38
CA GLU A 482 19.55 15.13 -5.23
C GLU A 482 18.84 13.91 -4.64
N ALA A 483 17.54 14.02 -4.36
CA ALA A 483 16.73 12.90 -3.85
C ALA A 483 16.68 11.72 -4.83
N GLY A 484 16.50 12.01 -6.13
CA GLY A 484 16.50 11.00 -7.18
C GLY A 484 17.85 10.31 -7.32
N ALA A 485 18.96 11.04 -7.22
CA ALA A 485 20.31 10.47 -7.26
C ALA A 485 20.57 9.52 -6.08
N ALA A 486 20.06 9.84 -4.89
CA ALA A 486 20.17 8.96 -3.72
C ALA A 486 19.39 7.64 -3.94
N VAL A 487 18.14 7.72 -4.39
CA VAL A 487 17.32 6.54 -4.72
C VAL A 487 17.94 5.74 -5.86
N HIS A 488 18.41 6.42 -6.92
CA HIS A 488 19.10 5.78 -8.05
C HIS A 488 20.35 5.02 -7.60
N GLY A 489 21.19 5.62 -6.75
CA GLY A 489 22.39 4.97 -6.21
C GLY A 489 22.05 3.69 -5.44
N TRP A 490 21.04 3.74 -4.64
CA TRP A 490 20.57 2.59 -3.86
C TRP A 490 20.00 1.48 -4.74
N LEU A 491 19.16 1.84 -5.70
CA LEU A 491 18.63 0.85 -6.65
C LEU A 491 19.72 0.24 -7.53
N LEU A 492 20.79 0.97 -7.84
CA LEU A 492 21.96 0.39 -8.53
C LEU A 492 22.70 -0.61 -7.65
N GLU A 493 22.82 -0.33 -6.35
CA GLU A 493 23.47 -1.25 -5.41
C GLU A 493 22.73 -2.59 -5.33
N VAL A 494 21.41 -2.56 -5.09
CA VAL A 494 20.59 -3.78 -5.01
C VAL A 494 20.44 -4.48 -6.37
N ALA A 495 20.44 -3.75 -7.48
CA ALA A 495 20.41 -4.29 -8.84
C ALA A 495 21.79 -4.82 -9.33
N SER A 496 22.85 -4.70 -8.53
CA SER A 496 24.19 -5.19 -8.92
C SER A 496 24.25 -6.71 -9.08
N ASP A 497 23.38 -7.44 -8.38
CA ASP A 497 23.14 -8.87 -8.57
C ASP A 497 21.66 -9.11 -8.92
N PRO A 498 21.30 -9.13 -10.20
CA PRO A 498 19.90 -9.30 -10.61
C PRO A 498 19.27 -10.62 -10.15
N ASP A 499 20.06 -11.64 -9.83
CA ASP A 499 19.56 -12.92 -9.33
C ASP A 499 19.18 -12.87 -7.85
N GLN A 500 19.64 -11.85 -7.12
CA GLN A 500 19.43 -11.67 -5.69
C GLN A 500 18.70 -10.36 -5.38
N LEU A 501 17.92 -9.82 -6.33
CA LEU A 501 17.14 -8.61 -6.05
C LEU A 501 16.22 -8.85 -4.83
N PRO A 502 16.27 -8.01 -3.78
CA PRO A 502 15.45 -8.19 -2.60
C PRO A 502 14.07 -7.51 -2.74
N THR A 503 13.07 -7.98 -2.01
CA THR A 503 11.80 -7.24 -1.85
C THR A 503 11.98 -6.03 -0.95
N LEU A 504 12.80 -6.16 0.09
CA LEU A 504 13.07 -5.13 1.10
C LEU A 504 14.54 -4.72 1.06
N MET A 505 14.81 -3.43 0.88
CA MET A 505 16.15 -2.86 0.91
C MET A 505 16.63 -2.57 2.34
N GLY A 506 17.95 -2.53 2.53
CA GLY A 506 18.56 -2.17 3.82
C GLY A 506 18.57 -3.29 4.85
N LEU A 507 18.22 -4.52 4.48
CA LEU A 507 18.18 -5.70 5.35
C LEU A 507 19.23 -6.76 4.93
N PRO A 508 19.65 -7.63 5.87
CA PRO A 508 20.41 -8.82 5.54
C PRO A 508 19.67 -9.72 4.53
N ALA A 509 20.40 -10.40 3.64
CA ALA A 509 19.82 -11.17 2.54
C ALA A 509 18.82 -12.26 2.98
N ASP A 510 19.00 -12.84 4.16
CA ASP A 510 18.10 -13.83 4.76
C ASP A 510 16.79 -13.23 5.31
N GLN A 511 16.70 -11.91 5.40
CA GLN A 511 15.52 -11.18 5.86
C GLN A 511 14.88 -10.30 4.76
N ALA A 512 15.60 -10.06 3.69
CA ALA A 512 15.22 -9.09 2.65
C ALA A 512 14.08 -9.56 1.72
N GLY A 513 13.64 -10.81 1.84
CA GLY A 513 12.63 -11.42 0.97
C GLY A 513 13.10 -11.60 -0.47
N THR A 514 12.35 -12.34 -1.25
CA THR A 514 12.62 -12.58 -2.68
C THR A 514 11.76 -11.63 -3.52
N ALA A 515 12.42 -10.83 -4.37
CA ALA A 515 11.72 -9.89 -5.23
C ALA A 515 10.75 -10.58 -6.19
N THR A 516 9.63 -9.93 -6.39
CA THR A 516 8.56 -10.31 -7.31
C THR A 516 8.82 -9.75 -8.72
N LEU A 517 8.05 -10.20 -9.69
CA LEU A 517 8.06 -9.62 -11.05
C LEU A 517 7.82 -8.11 -11.06
N ASN A 518 7.03 -7.59 -10.09
CA ASN A 518 6.81 -6.14 -9.93
C ASN A 518 8.11 -5.40 -9.62
N ASP A 519 8.91 -5.92 -8.70
CA ASP A 519 10.17 -5.29 -8.29
C ASP A 519 11.12 -5.16 -9.47
N TYR A 520 11.31 -6.23 -10.24
CA TYR A 520 12.12 -6.22 -11.45
C TYR A 520 11.64 -5.20 -12.49
N ALA A 521 10.35 -5.21 -12.78
CA ALA A 521 9.76 -4.32 -13.78
C ALA A 521 9.82 -2.85 -13.37
N PHE A 522 9.55 -2.55 -12.09
CA PHE A 522 9.49 -1.19 -11.58
C PHE A 522 10.89 -0.59 -11.42
N VAL A 523 11.85 -1.36 -10.92
CA VAL A 523 13.24 -0.90 -10.81
C VAL A 523 13.85 -0.70 -12.19
N ALA A 524 13.69 -1.64 -13.13
CA ALA A 524 14.19 -1.50 -14.50
C ALA A 524 13.61 -0.25 -15.16
N ARG A 525 12.31 0.03 -14.97
CA ARG A 525 11.66 1.25 -15.45
C ARG A 525 12.24 2.50 -14.80
N GLY A 526 12.36 2.52 -13.47
CA GLY A 526 12.86 3.68 -12.72
C GLY A 526 14.27 4.07 -13.15
N LEU A 527 15.17 3.08 -13.26
CA LEU A 527 16.54 3.29 -13.76
C LEU A 527 16.57 3.83 -15.19
N ARG A 528 15.69 3.34 -16.07
CA ARG A 528 15.54 3.85 -17.44
C ARG A 528 15.03 5.28 -17.46
N ASP A 529 13.99 5.59 -16.69
CA ASP A 529 13.38 6.92 -16.64
C ASP A 529 14.37 7.94 -16.09
N TRP A 530 15.14 7.58 -15.04
CA TRP A 530 16.19 8.43 -14.48
C TRP A 530 17.26 8.78 -15.51
N LYS A 531 17.79 7.75 -16.20
CA LYS A 531 18.78 7.98 -17.26
C LYS A 531 18.23 8.85 -18.40
N ALA A 532 17.01 8.65 -18.82
CA ALA A 532 16.38 9.41 -19.88
C ALA A 532 16.20 10.90 -19.50
N ALA A 533 15.81 11.18 -18.26
CA ALA A 533 15.54 12.54 -17.78
C ALA A 533 16.81 13.33 -17.47
N THR A 534 17.81 12.67 -16.84
CA THR A 534 18.99 13.36 -16.30
C THR A 534 20.26 13.16 -17.12
N GLY A 535 20.31 12.15 -17.98
CA GLY A 535 21.52 11.69 -18.66
C GLY A 535 22.48 10.88 -17.75
N GLU A 536 22.16 10.73 -16.45
CA GLU A 536 22.97 10.03 -15.47
C GLU A 536 22.62 8.53 -15.40
N GLY A 537 23.59 7.72 -14.98
CA GLY A 537 23.44 6.27 -14.86
C GLY A 537 23.75 5.52 -16.17
N GLU A 538 23.81 4.20 -16.04
CA GLU A 538 24.08 3.27 -17.12
C GLU A 538 22.80 2.46 -17.46
N GLN A 539 22.69 2.01 -18.71
CA GLN A 539 21.59 1.15 -19.15
C GLN A 539 21.77 -0.29 -18.67
N GLY A 540 23.03 -0.72 -18.46
CA GLY A 540 23.38 -2.10 -18.14
C GLY A 540 22.59 -2.72 -16.99
N PRO A 541 22.51 -2.09 -15.80
CA PRO A 541 21.76 -2.62 -14.66
C PRO A 541 20.28 -2.84 -14.96
N ALA A 542 19.62 -1.87 -15.60
CA ALA A 542 18.21 -2.01 -15.97
C ALA A 542 17.98 -3.10 -17.02
N LEU A 543 18.91 -3.26 -17.96
CA LEU A 543 18.88 -4.34 -18.96
C LEU A 543 19.09 -5.69 -18.31
N ALA A 544 20.03 -5.82 -17.35
CA ALA A 544 20.26 -7.07 -16.61
C ALA A 544 19.04 -7.50 -15.79
N LEU A 545 18.33 -6.55 -15.16
CA LEU A 545 17.05 -6.84 -14.50
C LEU A 545 15.98 -7.33 -15.49
N LEU A 546 15.94 -6.75 -16.69
CA LEU A 546 15.00 -7.19 -17.73
C LEU A 546 15.31 -8.60 -18.22
N GLU A 547 16.60 -8.95 -18.43
CA GLU A 547 17.05 -10.29 -18.77
C GLU A 547 16.68 -11.29 -17.67
N ALA A 548 16.98 -10.97 -16.41
CA ALA A 548 16.63 -11.80 -15.27
C ALA A 548 15.09 -11.97 -15.12
N ALA A 549 14.30 -10.94 -15.40
CA ALA A 549 12.84 -11.06 -15.39
C ALA A 549 12.33 -12.08 -16.40
N TRP A 550 12.88 -12.10 -17.61
CA TRP A 550 12.56 -13.10 -18.63
C TRP A 550 13.00 -14.51 -18.24
N GLU A 551 14.15 -14.67 -17.62
CA GLU A 551 14.70 -15.98 -17.25
C GLU A 551 13.98 -16.59 -16.04
N ARG A 552 13.71 -15.78 -15.00
CA ARG A 552 13.25 -16.28 -13.69
C ARG A 552 11.74 -16.45 -13.60
N PHE A 553 10.98 -15.60 -14.27
CA PHE A 553 9.53 -15.54 -14.08
C PHE A 553 8.74 -16.11 -15.27
N ARG A 554 9.33 -16.23 -16.45
CA ARG A 554 8.66 -16.80 -17.62
C ARG A 554 8.65 -18.32 -17.57
N ASP A 555 7.52 -18.90 -17.95
CA ASP A 555 7.38 -20.31 -18.33
C ASP A 555 6.58 -20.44 -19.65
N ASP A 556 6.15 -21.67 -19.98
CA ASP A 556 5.42 -21.95 -21.23
C ASP A 556 4.03 -21.30 -21.25
N ASP A 557 3.42 -21.05 -20.07
CA ASP A 557 2.05 -20.51 -19.95
C ASP A 557 2.04 -18.95 -19.83
N GLY A 558 3.17 -18.33 -19.42
CA GLY A 558 3.25 -16.87 -19.26
C GLY A 558 4.32 -16.43 -18.25
N PHE A 559 3.96 -15.51 -17.36
CA PHE A 559 4.79 -15.00 -16.28
C PHE A 559 4.19 -15.34 -14.93
N ARG A 560 5.03 -15.82 -14.02
CA ARG A 560 4.70 -15.97 -12.60
C ARG A 560 4.95 -14.65 -11.87
N SER A 561 4.23 -14.42 -10.78
CA SER A 561 4.49 -13.26 -9.91
C SER A 561 5.73 -13.46 -9.05
N GLU A 562 6.02 -14.72 -8.67
CA GLU A 562 7.20 -15.16 -7.94
C GLU A 562 7.89 -16.33 -8.64
N PRO A 563 9.20 -16.55 -8.42
CA PRO A 563 9.92 -17.68 -9.03
C PRO A 563 9.31 -19.04 -8.66
N GLU A 564 8.82 -19.19 -7.42
CA GLU A 564 8.15 -20.40 -6.92
C GLU A 564 6.77 -20.04 -6.37
N PRO A 565 5.67 -20.64 -6.87
CA PRO A 565 4.34 -20.33 -6.39
C PRO A 565 4.16 -20.84 -4.94
N PRO A 566 3.71 -19.97 -4.00
CA PRO A 566 3.56 -20.33 -2.59
C PRO A 566 2.45 -21.36 -2.32
N LEU A 567 1.43 -21.46 -3.18
CA LEU A 567 0.35 -22.42 -3.06
C LEU A 567 0.07 -23.17 -4.38
N PRO A 568 -0.40 -24.45 -4.31
CA PRO A 568 -0.89 -25.15 -5.48
C PRO A 568 -2.11 -24.41 -6.11
N GLY A 569 -2.20 -24.43 -7.43
CA GLY A 569 -3.30 -23.78 -8.15
C GLY A 569 -3.00 -22.36 -8.61
N MET A 570 -1.93 -21.74 -8.16
CA MET A 570 -1.41 -20.52 -8.75
C MET A 570 -0.88 -20.80 -10.16
N ILE A 571 -1.24 -19.94 -11.09
CA ILE A 571 -0.84 -20.09 -12.50
C ILE A 571 -0.04 -18.89 -12.96
N SER A 572 0.75 -19.12 -13.98
CA SER A 572 1.38 -18.04 -14.74
C SER A 572 0.33 -17.27 -15.54
N GLN A 573 0.50 -15.97 -15.63
CA GLN A 573 -0.38 -15.09 -16.40
C GLN A 573 0.37 -14.55 -17.61
N ARG A 574 -0.24 -14.56 -18.77
CA ARG A 574 0.35 -13.96 -19.97
C ARG A 574 0.52 -12.45 -19.80
N PHE A 575 -0.45 -11.81 -19.14
CA PHE A 575 -0.49 -10.38 -18.93
C PHE A 575 -1.05 -10.08 -17.52
N HIS A 576 -0.20 -9.62 -16.62
CA HIS A 576 -0.65 -9.21 -15.30
C HIS A 576 -1.52 -7.94 -15.38
N PRO A 577 -2.60 -7.85 -14.60
CA PRO A 577 -3.45 -6.68 -14.57
C PRO A 577 -2.76 -5.48 -13.91
N ALA A 578 -3.21 -4.28 -14.29
CA ALA A 578 -2.86 -3.02 -13.64
C ALA A 578 -4.10 -2.49 -12.93
N VAL A 579 -4.23 -2.69 -11.63
CA VAL A 579 -5.37 -2.22 -10.84
C VAL A 579 -5.01 -0.95 -10.08
N HIS A 580 -4.09 -1.05 -9.12
CA HIS A 580 -3.57 0.08 -8.35
C HIS A 580 -2.09 0.39 -8.70
N ARG A 581 -1.39 -0.58 -9.26
CA ARG A 581 0.00 -0.48 -9.71
C ARG A 581 0.10 -0.74 -11.20
N PRO A 582 1.14 -0.24 -11.91
CA PRO A 582 1.36 -0.59 -13.30
C PRO A 582 1.52 -2.10 -13.49
N SER A 583 1.04 -2.64 -14.60
CA SER A 583 1.26 -4.04 -14.96
C SER A 583 2.74 -4.33 -15.18
N PRO A 584 3.35 -5.27 -14.45
CA PRO A 584 4.76 -5.60 -14.61
C PRO A 584 5.05 -6.19 -16.00
N THR A 585 4.20 -7.06 -16.51
CA THR A 585 4.36 -7.65 -17.84
C THR A 585 4.27 -6.60 -18.94
N THR A 586 3.35 -5.63 -18.82
CA THR A 586 3.27 -4.52 -19.79
C THR A 586 4.55 -3.69 -19.79
N LEU A 587 5.14 -3.42 -18.63
CA LEU A 587 6.42 -2.71 -18.53
C LEU A 587 7.57 -3.52 -19.14
N ILE A 588 7.66 -4.81 -18.82
CA ILE A 588 8.68 -5.71 -19.39
C ILE A 588 8.59 -5.73 -20.92
N PHE A 589 7.39 -5.85 -21.50
CA PHE A 589 7.23 -5.86 -22.96
C PHE A 589 7.61 -4.53 -23.60
N ARG A 590 7.27 -3.40 -22.97
CA ARG A 590 7.64 -2.07 -23.46
C ARG A 590 9.14 -1.85 -23.42
N LEU A 591 9.80 -2.20 -22.32
CA LEU A 591 11.25 -2.14 -22.17
C LEU A 591 11.95 -3.10 -23.15
N SER A 592 11.41 -4.31 -23.32
CA SER A 592 11.96 -5.26 -24.30
C SER A 592 11.85 -4.74 -25.73
N ALA A 593 10.74 -4.12 -26.09
CA ALA A 593 10.57 -3.51 -27.40
C ALA A 593 11.53 -2.33 -27.64
N GLU A 594 11.84 -1.55 -26.60
CA GLU A 594 12.80 -0.43 -26.63
C GLU A 594 14.25 -0.93 -26.76
N TRP A 595 14.61 -2.05 -26.11
CA TRP A 595 15.99 -2.52 -25.94
C TRP A 595 16.36 -3.79 -26.72
N ARG A 596 15.57 -4.15 -27.73
CA ARG A 596 15.82 -5.34 -28.57
C ARG A 596 17.25 -5.37 -29.13
N ASP A 597 17.72 -4.23 -29.62
CA ASP A 597 19.06 -4.12 -30.23
C ASP A 597 20.20 -4.12 -29.19
N ALA A 598 19.88 -4.00 -27.88
CA ALA A 598 20.86 -3.96 -26.80
C ALA A 598 21.17 -5.33 -26.19
N SER A 599 20.28 -6.33 -26.35
CA SER A 599 20.43 -7.69 -25.81
C SER A 599 19.82 -8.73 -26.75
N GLU A 600 20.67 -9.70 -27.20
CA GLU A 600 20.20 -10.85 -27.97
C GLU A 600 19.23 -11.73 -27.15
N ALA A 601 19.43 -11.85 -25.85
CA ALA A 601 18.57 -12.64 -24.96
C ALA A 601 17.17 -12.02 -24.86
N VAL A 602 17.08 -10.70 -24.66
CA VAL A 602 15.80 -9.97 -24.62
C VAL A 602 15.11 -10.02 -25.98
N ASP A 603 15.83 -9.81 -27.10
CA ASP A 603 15.24 -9.88 -28.43
C ASP A 603 14.67 -11.27 -28.73
N ALA A 604 15.41 -12.34 -28.44
CA ALA A 604 14.97 -13.71 -28.64
C ALA A 604 13.74 -14.02 -27.77
N ALA A 605 13.79 -13.74 -26.46
CA ALA A 605 12.68 -14.01 -25.55
C ALA A 605 11.40 -13.23 -25.95
N PHE A 606 11.57 -11.96 -26.32
CA PHE A 606 10.46 -11.12 -26.75
C PHE A 606 9.90 -11.51 -28.12
N ALA A 607 10.75 -11.93 -29.06
CA ALA A 607 10.33 -12.35 -30.41
C ALA A 607 9.54 -13.67 -30.38
N GLU A 608 9.87 -14.57 -29.44
CA GLU A 608 9.18 -15.83 -29.24
C GLU A 608 7.85 -15.71 -28.48
N TYR A 609 7.66 -14.61 -27.73
CA TYR A 609 6.49 -14.46 -26.89
C TYR A 609 5.24 -14.12 -27.74
N ASP A 610 4.17 -14.85 -27.50
CA ASP A 610 2.89 -14.58 -28.13
C ASP A 610 2.16 -13.41 -27.45
N LEU A 611 2.27 -12.22 -28.04
CA LEU A 611 1.66 -10.98 -27.53
C LEU A 611 0.15 -10.86 -27.82
N ARG A 612 -0.50 -11.92 -28.35
CA ARG A 612 -1.97 -11.87 -28.53
C ARG A 612 -2.66 -11.85 -27.17
N PRO A 613 -3.53 -10.85 -26.92
CA PRO A 613 -4.28 -10.77 -25.67
C PRO A 613 -5.13 -12.00 -25.41
N GLY A 614 -5.23 -12.43 -24.14
CA GLY A 614 -6.09 -13.52 -23.71
C GLY A 614 -7.56 -13.08 -23.60
N ARG A 615 -8.46 -14.04 -23.39
CA ARG A 615 -9.90 -13.79 -23.22
C ARG A 615 -10.22 -12.98 -21.98
N ALA A 616 -9.45 -13.13 -20.89
CA ALA A 616 -9.62 -12.37 -19.65
C ALA A 616 -9.53 -10.85 -19.89
N ILE A 617 -8.65 -10.43 -20.80
CA ILE A 617 -8.49 -9.00 -21.15
C ILE A 617 -9.77 -8.41 -21.77
N GLU A 618 -10.54 -9.20 -22.52
CA GLU A 618 -11.80 -8.71 -23.10
C GLU A 618 -12.89 -8.51 -22.04
N SER A 619 -12.85 -9.27 -20.93
CA SER A 619 -13.80 -9.11 -19.82
C SER A 619 -13.49 -7.87 -18.97
N ASP A 620 -12.22 -7.61 -18.72
CA ASP A 620 -11.74 -6.51 -17.87
C ASP A 620 -10.65 -5.67 -18.58
N PRO A 621 -10.98 -5.03 -19.73
CA PRO A 621 -9.99 -4.37 -20.58
C PRO A 621 -9.33 -3.17 -19.90
N HIS A 622 -9.98 -2.52 -18.93
CA HIS A 622 -9.45 -1.37 -18.20
C HIS A 622 -8.24 -1.74 -17.35
N HIS A 623 -8.18 -2.94 -16.76
CA HIS A 623 -7.01 -3.45 -16.07
C HIS A 623 -5.79 -3.67 -16.99
N HIS A 624 -6.00 -3.64 -18.29
CA HIS A 624 -4.97 -3.83 -19.32
C HIS A 624 -4.90 -2.66 -20.31
N ALA A 625 -5.42 -1.48 -19.91
CA ALA A 625 -5.56 -0.33 -20.80
C ALA A 625 -4.24 0.02 -21.49
N ARG A 626 -3.15 0.13 -20.74
CA ARG A 626 -1.83 0.48 -21.27
C ARG A 626 -1.27 -0.56 -22.24
N LEU A 627 -1.50 -1.85 -21.98
CA LEU A 627 -1.14 -2.93 -22.90
C LEU A 627 -1.90 -2.82 -24.22
N ILE A 628 -3.24 -2.71 -24.14
CA ILE A 628 -4.13 -2.65 -25.33
C ILE A 628 -3.76 -1.47 -26.23
N LEU A 629 -3.56 -0.29 -25.64
CA LEU A 629 -3.22 0.92 -26.39
C LEU A 629 -1.80 0.86 -26.97
N TRP A 630 -0.85 0.28 -26.25
CA TRP A 630 0.50 0.07 -26.75
C TRP A 630 0.52 -0.92 -27.94
N LEU A 631 -0.18 -2.04 -27.86
CA LEU A 631 -0.31 -3.00 -28.97
C LEU A 631 -0.93 -2.34 -30.20
N GLN A 632 -1.97 -1.52 -30.04
CA GLN A 632 -2.61 -0.78 -31.13
C GLN A 632 -1.63 0.18 -31.83
N GLN A 633 -0.74 0.82 -31.09
CA GLN A 633 0.27 1.73 -31.66
C GLN A 633 1.35 0.97 -32.42
N ARG A 634 1.73 -0.20 -31.95
CA ARG A 634 2.75 -1.04 -32.59
C ARG A 634 2.29 -1.65 -33.92
N ASP A 635 1.00 -1.92 -34.06
CA ASP A 635 0.42 -2.49 -35.28
C ASP A 635 0.15 -1.44 -36.40
N ARG A 636 0.32 -0.14 -36.09
CA ARG A 636 0.24 0.98 -37.04
C ARG A 636 1.60 1.31 -37.63
#